data_c3c749874944f8e116b99f786906765f
#
_entry.id   c3c749874944f8e116b99f786906765f
#
_cell.length_a   1.000
_cell.length_b   1.000
_cell.length_c   1.000
_cell.angle_alpha   90.00
_cell.angle_beta   90.00
_cell.angle_gamma   90.00
#
_symmetry.space_group_name_H-M   'P 1'
#
loop_
_entity.id
_entity.type
_entity.pdbx_description
1 polymer ?
#
loop_
_entity_poly.entity_id
_entity_poly.type
_entity_poly.pdbx_seq_one_letter_code
_entity_poly.pdbx_strand_id
1 'polypeptide(L)'
;MDEPLPIDTGTSAEGQVPLAPIEPVARVLIDHPVPHLARTFDYAVPEKLAEAALPGVRVRVKFAGKLRDGYLLERVESSDHFGPLATIQRISGPIQVLSADLLALSEAVARRYGGTLADVLRLAIPPRHARGEKAVLKAEKAGQSAAQADADAADPATGPNDGPADDPQLLGRLGEWVLAAGTEPTVDNVSGPPRRRAVACTPGPTPGLSWIRAGLDAARASLEAGRSVLWLVPDHRELAVLHSTLTHAGIAEVSVLSADQSPELRWQAWLRGLLGHTRITIGTRAAAFAPVADLGLIICTDDANLNYLDQHAPYPHAREVCLLRSTIEDTELLFVSTDRSAEVQRLVEIGWLADVTPVGPARRHAAPVVFVPDEDRDPFAWQRIPSRAWQIMRTALRPRPRDGGVPGPVLVQVPRSGYYPVFACARCQEVARCPQCQATLTTQSEVGPFACRSCGFHSETFSCLRCRSNRVRSIVRGRARTVEELARALPDIEIVESGGDHISTALDETPRLVVATTGAEPYVLGGYAAAILLDSLWPGPWMRSIDESVARRLRAASLVRSRDDGGAVYLGDEDELIRQTLTAFDPTTFMSRQLSDRKALGFPPYRRILELTGAGADIDEVLEQIGEVEELLREDAEDGQRSVSAYPFSAGDRVGTRAAEIIASRSAKKQRQVRVRIDDPRSL
;
A
#
# COMPACT_ATOMS: atom_id res chain seq x y z
N MET A 1 15.11 33.07 -36.68
CA MET A 1 15.44 33.52 -35.31
C MET A 1 14.69 34.83 -35.12
N ASP A 2 13.46 34.75 -34.66
CA ASP A 2 12.66 35.93 -34.36
C ASP A 2 12.78 36.18 -32.85
N GLU A 3 13.31 37.34 -32.49
CA GLU A 3 13.37 37.80 -31.10
C GLU A 3 11.95 37.91 -30.55
N PRO A 4 11.67 37.44 -29.30
CA PRO A 4 10.39 37.67 -28.68
C PRO A 4 10.15 39.18 -28.52
N LEU A 5 9.01 39.64 -28.97
CA LEU A 5 8.63 41.06 -28.82
C LEU A 5 8.48 41.38 -27.33
N PRO A 6 9.10 42.47 -26.84
CA PRO A 6 8.92 42.91 -25.47
C PRO A 6 7.45 43.27 -25.24
N ILE A 7 6.90 42.95 -24.07
CA ILE A 7 5.63 43.44 -23.62
C ILE A 7 5.71 44.96 -23.58
N ASP A 8 4.90 45.64 -24.39
CA ASP A 8 4.80 47.09 -24.37
C ASP A 8 4.37 47.56 -22.97
N THR A 9 5.29 48.10 -22.20
CA THR A 9 5.04 48.71 -20.89
C THR A 9 4.54 50.14 -20.99
N GLY A 10 4.14 50.57 -22.20
CA GLY A 10 3.71 51.92 -22.50
C GLY A 10 2.22 52.14 -22.31
N THR A 11 1.87 52.90 -21.27
CA THR A 11 0.74 53.82 -21.09
C THR A 11 -0.69 53.33 -21.28
N SER A 12 -1.34 53.14 -20.12
CA SER A 12 -2.76 53.44 -19.78
C SER A 12 -3.77 53.71 -20.90
N ALA A 13 -4.58 52.71 -21.20
CA ALA A 13 -6.01 52.92 -21.42
C ALA A 13 -6.71 52.70 -20.06
N GLU A 14 -7.68 53.54 -19.73
CA GLU A 14 -8.49 53.45 -18.51
C GLU A 14 -9.02 52.01 -18.32
N GLY A 15 -8.52 51.30 -17.30
CA GLY A 15 -8.90 49.93 -16.95
C GLY A 15 -7.80 48.88 -16.89
N GLN A 16 -6.56 49.17 -17.29
CA GLN A 16 -5.44 48.20 -17.17
C GLN A 16 -4.88 48.19 -15.76
N VAL A 17 -4.90 46.98 -15.13
CA VAL A 17 -4.32 46.75 -13.83
C VAL A 17 -2.78 46.83 -13.98
N PRO A 18 -2.05 47.63 -13.16
CA PRO A 18 -0.59 47.67 -13.18
C PRO A 18 -0.03 46.30 -12.96
N LEU A 19 1.00 45.92 -13.75
CA LEU A 19 1.66 44.62 -13.69
C LEU A 19 2.91 44.67 -12.80
N ALA A 20 3.32 43.54 -12.32
CA ALA A 20 4.55 43.38 -11.56
C ALA A 20 5.76 43.92 -12.38
N PRO A 21 6.67 44.69 -11.75
CA PRO A 21 7.81 45.29 -12.46
C PRO A 21 8.90 44.29 -12.86
N ILE A 22 8.93 43.11 -12.22
CA ILE A 22 9.90 42.04 -12.48
C ILE A 22 9.12 40.77 -12.74
N GLU A 23 9.46 40.03 -13.80
CA GLU A 23 8.84 38.77 -14.20
C GLU A 23 7.30 38.87 -14.16
N PRO A 24 6.69 39.72 -14.99
CA PRO A 24 5.26 40.02 -14.92
C PRO A 24 4.36 38.88 -15.38
N VAL A 25 4.93 37.78 -15.86
CA VAL A 25 4.19 36.62 -16.36
C VAL A 25 4.36 35.44 -15.42
N ALA A 26 3.23 34.84 -15.02
CA ALA A 26 3.17 33.62 -14.22
C ALA A 26 2.74 32.42 -15.08
N ARG A 27 3.53 31.38 -15.10
CA ARG A 27 3.16 30.08 -15.66
C ARG A 27 2.38 29.27 -14.62
N VAL A 28 1.10 29.07 -14.90
CA VAL A 28 0.17 28.44 -13.96
C VAL A 28 -0.29 27.11 -14.50
N LEU A 29 -0.11 26.05 -13.69
CA LEU A 29 -0.76 24.77 -13.90
C LEU A 29 -2.17 24.83 -13.29
N ILE A 30 -3.18 24.68 -14.11
CA ILE A 30 -4.58 24.73 -13.67
C ILE A 30 -4.98 23.35 -13.14
N ASP A 31 -5.63 23.30 -11.99
CA ASP A 31 -6.25 22.07 -11.48
C ASP A 31 -7.48 21.72 -12.31
N HIS A 32 -7.27 20.92 -13.35
CA HIS A 32 -8.31 20.48 -14.28
C HIS A 32 -8.15 19.00 -14.63
N PRO A 33 -9.25 18.20 -14.56
CA PRO A 33 -9.17 16.73 -14.77
C PRO A 33 -9.01 16.31 -16.24
N VAL A 34 -9.08 17.25 -17.18
CA VAL A 34 -9.02 16.94 -18.62
C VAL A 34 -7.58 16.88 -19.10
N PRO A 35 -7.10 15.75 -19.65
CA PRO A 35 -5.69 15.54 -19.96
C PRO A 35 -5.06 16.58 -20.89
N HIS A 36 -5.72 17.03 -21.95
CA HIS A 36 -5.18 18.02 -22.88
C HIS A 36 -5.10 19.44 -22.30
N LEU A 37 -5.73 19.69 -21.15
CA LEU A 37 -5.66 20.95 -20.41
C LEU A 37 -4.66 20.89 -19.23
N ALA A 38 -4.07 19.75 -18.98
CA ALA A 38 -3.05 19.56 -17.93
C ALA A 38 -1.66 20.05 -18.39
N ARG A 39 -1.62 21.32 -18.81
CA ARG A 39 -0.40 22.06 -19.19
C ARG A 39 -0.38 23.41 -18.50
N THR A 40 0.73 24.09 -18.55
CA THR A 40 0.86 25.46 -18.07
C THR A 40 0.15 26.45 -19.00
N PHE A 41 -0.38 27.50 -18.39
CA PHE A 41 -0.97 28.65 -19.06
C PHE A 41 -0.38 29.93 -18.48
N ASP A 42 -0.09 30.91 -19.34
CA ASP A 42 0.48 32.16 -18.92
C ASP A 42 -0.59 33.17 -18.48
N TYR A 43 -0.31 33.80 -17.33
CA TYR A 43 -1.17 34.82 -16.73
C TYR A 43 -0.34 36.03 -16.34
N ALA A 44 -0.89 37.23 -16.52
CA ALA A 44 -0.25 38.45 -16.03
C ALA A 44 -0.36 38.55 -14.50
N VAL A 45 0.73 38.97 -13.84
CA VAL A 45 0.78 39.18 -12.40
C VAL A 45 0.49 40.63 -12.06
N PRO A 46 -0.64 40.96 -11.41
CA PRO A 46 -0.90 42.34 -10.96
C PRO A 46 0.16 42.83 -9.97
N GLU A 47 0.57 44.07 -10.03
CA GLU A 47 1.59 44.68 -9.14
C GLU A 47 1.26 44.46 -7.67
N LYS A 48 0.00 44.61 -7.27
CA LYS A 48 -0.46 44.33 -5.88
C LYS A 48 -0.27 42.91 -5.40
N LEU A 49 -0.02 41.95 -6.30
CA LEU A 49 0.24 40.55 -5.98
C LEU A 49 1.70 40.17 -6.20
N ALA A 50 2.55 41.10 -6.65
CA ALA A 50 3.92 40.84 -7.08
C ALA A 50 4.77 40.14 -6.01
N GLU A 51 4.70 40.57 -4.74
CA GLU A 51 5.45 40.01 -3.61
C GLU A 51 4.90 38.64 -3.18
N ALA A 52 3.60 38.41 -3.30
CA ALA A 52 2.97 37.16 -2.85
C ALA A 52 2.89 36.10 -3.95
N ALA A 53 3.09 36.49 -5.22
CA ALA A 53 3.05 35.59 -6.37
C ALA A 53 4.38 34.83 -6.53
N LEU A 54 4.72 33.99 -5.57
CA LEU A 54 5.93 33.18 -5.57
C LEU A 54 5.67 31.80 -6.21
N PRO A 55 6.67 31.20 -6.86
CA PRO A 55 6.58 29.79 -7.30
C PRO A 55 6.12 28.88 -6.15
N GLY A 56 5.22 27.94 -6.44
CA GLY A 56 4.68 27.01 -5.45
C GLY A 56 3.43 27.47 -4.70
N VAL A 57 2.97 28.74 -4.87
CA VAL A 57 1.72 29.19 -4.24
C VAL A 57 0.50 28.72 -5.02
N ARG A 58 -0.62 28.53 -4.31
CA ARG A 58 -1.93 28.34 -4.95
C ARG A 58 -2.49 29.66 -5.45
N VAL A 59 -2.96 29.67 -6.69
CA VAL A 59 -3.56 30.82 -7.33
C VAL A 59 -4.99 30.52 -7.79
N ARG A 60 -5.80 31.57 -7.91
CA ARG A 60 -7.08 31.52 -8.64
C ARG A 60 -7.00 32.34 -9.89
N VAL A 61 -7.37 31.71 -11.01
CA VAL A 61 -7.33 32.30 -12.35
C VAL A 61 -8.66 32.11 -13.05
N LYS A 62 -8.94 32.96 -13.99
CA LYS A 62 -10.11 32.82 -14.89
C LYS A 62 -9.70 31.94 -16.08
N PHE A 63 -10.33 30.78 -16.22
CA PHE A 63 -10.09 29.85 -17.32
C PHE A 63 -11.41 29.40 -17.93
N ALA A 64 -11.55 29.53 -19.26
CA ALA A 64 -12.80 29.25 -20.01
C ALA A 64 -14.05 29.87 -19.35
N GLY A 65 -13.95 31.14 -18.93
CA GLY A 65 -15.05 31.88 -18.29
C GLY A 65 -15.33 31.56 -16.83
N LYS A 66 -14.65 30.56 -16.23
CA LYS A 66 -14.83 30.13 -14.83
C LYS A 66 -13.59 30.38 -14.00
N LEU A 67 -13.76 30.67 -12.70
CA LEU A 67 -12.65 30.68 -11.75
C LEU A 67 -12.19 29.27 -11.45
N ARG A 68 -10.89 29.05 -11.59
CA ARG A 68 -10.22 27.76 -11.31
C ARG A 68 -9.07 27.96 -10.35
N ASP A 69 -8.83 26.95 -9.53
CA ASP A 69 -7.64 26.88 -8.72
C ASP A 69 -6.48 26.33 -9.57
N GLY A 70 -5.26 26.72 -9.25
CA GLY A 70 -4.04 26.26 -9.90
C GLY A 70 -2.81 26.52 -9.04
N TYR A 71 -1.67 26.12 -9.56
CA TYR A 71 -0.38 26.33 -8.91
C TYR A 71 0.50 27.21 -9.81
N LEU A 72 1.10 28.24 -9.24
CA LEU A 72 2.10 29.04 -9.91
C LEU A 72 3.41 28.22 -9.92
N LEU A 73 3.89 27.81 -11.09
CA LEU A 73 5.09 27.01 -11.19
C LEU A 73 6.34 27.87 -11.30
N GLU A 74 6.30 28.91 -12.12
CA GLU A 74 7.41 29.85 -12.31
C GLU A 74 6.91 31.21 -12.75
N ARG A 75 7.78 32.21 -12.61
CA ARG A 75 7.57 33.55 -13.19
C ARG A 75 8.61 33.78 -14.27
N VAL A 76 8.23 34.51 -15.33
CA VAL A 76 9.10 34.82 -16.47
C VAL A 76 8.85 36.23 -16.95
N GLU A 77 9.82 36.79 -17.67
CA GLU A 77 9.77 38.18 -18.19
C GLU A 77 8.77 38.34 -19.36
N SER A 78 8.58 37.30 -20.16
CA SER A 78 7.76 37.35 -21.36
C SER A 78 6.96 36.06 -21.56
N SER A 79 5.93 36.14 -22.40
CA SER A 79 5.09 35.01 -22.80
C SER A 79 5.13 34.81 -24.31
N ASP A 80 5.09 33.56 -24.75
CA ASP A 80 4.92 33.18 -26.16
C ASP A 80 3.48 33.30 -26.63
N HIS A 81 2.55 33.72 -25.77
CA HIS A 81 1.14 33.86 -26.10
C HIS A 81 0.88 35.15 -26.87
N PHE A 82 0.29 35.03 -28.08
CA PHE A 82 -0.11 36.16 -28.86
C PHE A 82 -1.41 36.78 -28.31
N GLY A 83 -1.33 37.97 -27.73
CA GLY A 83 -2.45 38.74 -27.24
C GLY A 83 -2.38 39.05 -25.72
N PRO A 84 -3.38 39.81 -25.21
CA PRO A 84 -3.39 40.20 -23.80
C PRO A 84 -3.59 39.01 -22.89
N LEU A 85 -2.75 38.90 -21.87
CA LEU A 85 -2.83 37.85 -20.84
C LEU A 85 -3.96 38.19 -19.84
N ALA A 86 -4.72 37.18 -19.46
CA ALA A 86 -5.61 37.30 -18.32
C ALA A 86 -4.79 37.40 -17.02
N THR A 87 -5.28 38.17 -16.03
CA THR A 87 -4.58 38.38 -14.76
C THR A 87 -4.89 37.29 -13.74
N ILE A 88 -3.91 36.99 -12.86
CA ILE A 88 -4.18 36.25 -11.63
C ILE A 88 -5.20 37.04 -10.79
N GLN A 89 -6.28 36.34 -10.40
CA GLN A 89 -7.37 37.00 -9.66
C GLN A 89 -7.04 37.14 -8.17
N ARG A 90 -6.44 36.09 -7.59
CA ARG A 90 -5.96 36.09 -6.20
C ARG A 90 -4.98 34.98 -5.96
N ILE A 91 -4.19 35.12 -4.89
CA ILE A 91 -3.38 34.06 -4.29
C ILE A 91 -4.19 33.40 -3.17
N SER A 92 -4.27 32.07 -3.18
CA SER A 92 -5.09 31.30 -2.24
C SER A 92 -4.26 30.86 -1.05
N GLY A 93 -3.86 31.79 -0.19
CA GLY A 93 -3.04 31.58 0.99
C GLY A 93 -1.57 31.99 0.78
N PRO A 94 -0.85 32.29 1.87
CA PRO A 94 0.51 32.84 1.80
C PRO A 94 1.60 31.76 1.65
N ILE A 95 1.22 30.47 1.71
CA ILE A 95 2.16 29.35 1.82
C ILE A 95 2.50 28.80 0.43
N GLN A 96 3.79 28.62 0.16
CA GLN A 96 4.29 27.87 -1.00
C GLN A 96 4.08 26.35 -0.74
N VAL A 97 2.93 25.83 -1.15
CA VAL A 97 2.51 24.44 -0.91
C VAL A 97 3.19 23.44 -1.85
N LEU A 98 3.73 23.90 -2.96
CA LEU A 98 4.44 23.10 -3.95
C LEU A 98 5.92 23.45 -3.89
N SER A 99 6.68 22.70 -3.09
CA SER A 99 8.15 22.83 -3.05
C SER A 99 8.78 22.32 -4.34
N ALA A 100 10.04 22.68 -4.59
CA ALA A 100 10.79 22.20 -5.75
C ALA A 100 10.91 20.67 -5.77
N ASP A 101 11.16 20.05 -4.60
CA ASP A 101 11.27 18.60 -4.47
C ASP A 101 9.92 17.89 -4.72
N LEU A 102 8.82 18.43 -4.20
CA LEU A 102 7.48 17.89 -4.45
C LEU A 102 7.09 18.03 -5.92
N LEU A 103 7.47 19.14 -6.58
CA LEU A 103 7.27 19.32 -8.02
C LEU A 103 8.07 18.26 -8.80
N ALA A 104 9.36 18.11 -8.52
CA ALA A 104 10.23 17.14 -9.19
C ALA A 104 9.74 15.70 -8.99
N LEU A 105 9.32 15.34 -7.77
CA LEU A 105 8.72 14.05 -7.46
C LEU A 105 7.42 13.84 -8.27
N SER A 106 6.55 14.84 -8.29
CA SER A 106 5.27 14.76 -8.99
C SER A 106 5.44 14.61 -10.50
N GLU A 107 6.40 15.29 -11.09
CA GLU A 107 6.78 15.12 -12.49
C GLU A 107 7.34 13.73 -12.78
N ALA A 108 8.22 13.22 -11.93
CA ALA A 108 8.78 11.87 -12.08
C ALA A 108 7.70 10.79 -11.99
N VAL A 109 6.76 10.93 -11.07
CA VAL A 109 5.60 10.02 -10.94
C VAL A 109 4.70 10.11 -12.17
N ALA A 110 4.40 11.32 -12.65
CA ALA A 110 3.59 11.52 -13.85
C ALA A 110 4.22 10.83 -15.08
N ARG A 111 5.51 11.03 -15.31
CA ARG A 111 6.26 10.34 -16.38
C ARG A 111 6.25 8.83 -16.22
N ARG A 112 6.52 8.34 -15.01
CA ARG A 112 6.59 6.90 -14.73
C ARG A 112 5.28 6.18 -15.01
N TYR A 113 4.15 6.82 -14.69
CA TYR A 113 2.81 6.21 -14.72
C TYR A 113 1.94 6.66 -15.91
N GLY A 114 2.50 7.43 -16.85
CA GLY A 114 1.77 7.89 -18.02
C GLY A 114 0.61 8.81 -17.70
N GLY A 115 0.72 9.55 -16.60
CA GLY A 115 -0.29 10.51 -16.14
C GLY A 115 0.09 11.96 -16.37
N THR A 116 -0.75 12.88 -15.88
CA THR A 116 -0.47 14.30 -15.91
C THR A 116 0.05 14.82 -14.57
N LEU A 117 0.82 15.90 -14.60
CA LEU A 117 1.26 16.56 -13.37
C LEU A 117 0.07 16.99 -12.50
N ALA A 118 -1.02 17.47 -13.10
CA ALA A 118 -2.23 17.85 -12.39
C ALA A 118 -2.91 16.67 -11.67
N ASP A 119 -2.86 15.46 -12.25
CA ASP A 119 -3.38 14.25 -11.58
C ASP A 119 -2.54 13.92 -10.32
N VAL A 120 -1.22 13.95 -10.44
CA VAL A 120 -0.34 13.65 -9.32
C VAL A 120 -0.45 14.70 -8.22
N LEU A 121 -0.52 16.00 -8.55
CA LEU A 121 -0.67 17.06 -7.54
C LEU A 121 -2.00 16.96 -6.77
N ARG A 122 -3.06 16.44 -7.38
CA ARG A 122 -4.32 16.13 -6.66
C ARG A 122 -4.17 15.01 -5.64
N LEU A 123 -3.26 14.06 -5.87
CA LEU A 123 -2.92 13.01 -4.89
C LEU A 123 -1.98 13.54 -3.80
N ALA A 124 -1.03 14.40 -4.19
CA ALA A 124 0.05 14.87 -3.34
C ALA A 124 -0.36 15.97 -2.36
N ILE A 125 -1.24 16.88 -2.78
CA ILE A 125 -1.57 18.08 -2.00
C ILE A 125 -3.06 18.04 -1.60
N PRO A 126 -3.39 17.84 -0.32
CA PRO A 126 -4.79 17.79 0.11
C PRO A 126 -5.51 19.11 -0.14
N PRO A 127 -6.85 19.08 -0.24
CA PRO A 127 -7.66 20.29 -0.36
C PRO A 127 -7.36 21.26 0.79
N ARG A 128 -7.20 22.56 0.43
CA ARG A 128 -6.91 23.60 1.41
C ARG A 128 -8.06 23.80 2.39
N HIS A 129 -7.74 23.84 3.68
CA HIS A 129 -8.69 24.18 4.73
C HIS A 129 -8.28 25.47 5.46
N ALA A 130 -8.99 26.59 5.15
CA ALA A 130 -8.59 27.93 5.59
C ALA A 130 -8.55 28.10 7.13
N ARG A 131 -9.45 27.42 7.87
CA ARG A 131 -9.45 27.44 9.35
C ARG A 131 -8.25 26.68 9.89
N GLY A 132 -7.96 25.47 9.37
CA GLY A 132 -6.80 24.69 9.76
C GLY A 132 -5.48 25.41 9.47
N GLU A 133 -5.35 26.07 8.30
CA GLU A 133 -4.20 26.91 7.97
C GLU A 133 -3.98 28.04 8.98
N LYS A 134 -5.06 28.75 9.33
CA LYS A 134 -4.99 29.80 10.35
C LYS A 134 -4.54 29.27 11.72
N ALA A 135 -5.01 28.09 12.12
CA ALA A 135 -4.62 27.47 13.39
C ALA A 135 -3.12 27.18 13.43
N VAL A 136 -2.56 26.56 12.39
CA VAL A 136 -1.12 26.26 12.28
C VAL A 136 -0.28 27.54 12.32
N LEU A 137 -0.61 28.54 11.50
CA LEU A 137 0.13 29.81 11.45
C LEU A 137 0.02 30.62 12.76
N LYS A 138 -1.08 30.48 13.52
CA LYS A 138 -1.24 31.12 14.84
C LYS A 138 -0.35 30.43 15.90
N ALA A 139 -0.31 29.11 15.89
CA ALA A 139 0.55 28.32 16.78
C ALA A 139 2.05 28.64 16.53
N GLU A 140 2.46 28.74 15.28
CA GLU A 140 3.80 29.14 14.86
C GLU A 140 4.19 30.50 15.44
N LYS A 141 3.33 31.53 15.28
CA LYS A 141 3.54 32.87 15.83
C LYS A 141 3.59 32.92 17.36
N ALA A 142 2.91 32.00 18.02
CA ALA A 142 2.89 31.90 19.49
C ALA A 142 4.09 31.12 20.05
N GLY A 143 4.93 30.51 19.19
CA GLY A 143 6.04 29.65 19.64
C GLY A 143 5.57 28.37 20.34
N GLN A 144 4.32 27.94 20.13
CA GLN A 144 3.79 26.71 20.73
C GLN A 144 4.27 25.50 19.96
N SER A 145 4.71 24.44 20.68
CA SER A 145 5.09 23.18 20.05
C SER A 145 3.87 22.48 19.43
N ALA A 146 4.10 21.65 18.40
CA ALA A 146 3.04 20.89 17.76
C ALA A 146 2.24 20.01 18.75
N ALA A 147 2.90 19.48 19.77
CA ALA A 147 2.29 18.67 20.83
C ALA A 147 1.23 19.42 21.67
N GLN A 148 1.45 20.72 21.94
CA GLN A 148 0.47 21.54 22.65
C GLN A 148 -0.76 21.89 21.80
N ALA A 149 -0.56 22.07 20.49
CA ALA A 149 -1.65 22.35 19.56
C ALA A 149 -2.56 21.11 19.33
N ASP A 150 -2.02 19.91 19.47
CA ASP A 150 -2.79 18.65 19.35
C ASP A 150 -3.55 18.33 20.66
N ALA A 151 -3.01 18.68 21.83
CA ALA A 151 -3.71 18.54 23.11
C ALA A 151 -4.96 19.44 23.18
N ASP A 152 -4.90 20.64 22.59
CA ASP A 152 -6.05 21.56 22.49
C ASP A 152 -7.04 21.18 21.36
N ALA A 153 -6.62 20.30 20.43
CA ALA A 153 -7.43 19.80 19.32
C ALA A 153 -7.91 18.35 19.51
N ALA A 154 -7.58 17.74 20.65
CA ALA A 154 -7.82 16.32 20.89
C ALA A 154 -9.31 15.99 21.05
N ASP A 155 -9.91 15.60 19.92
CA ASP A 155 -10.79 14.45 19.86
C ASP A 155 -10.36 13.62 18.64
N PRO A 156 -9.49 12.61 18.82
CA PRO A 156 -8.86 11.90 17.69
C PRO A 156 -9.69 10.78 17.11
N ALA A 157 -10.97 10.69 17.35
CA ALA A 157 -11.76 9.58 16.83
C ALA A 157 -13.25 9.86 16.73
N THR A 158 -13.67 10.65 15.78
CA THR A 158 -15.03 10.55 15.25
C THR A 158 -15.04 10.74 13.75
N GLY A 159 -14.48 9.75 13.04
CA GLY A 159 -14.91 9.42 11.68
C GLY A 159 -16.07 8.45 11.78
N PRO A 160 -16.96 8.38 10.79
CA PRO A 160 -18.06 7.42 10.80
C PRO A 160 -17.54 6.01 10.47
N ASN A 161 -16.91 5.37 11.43
CA ASN A 161 -16.64 3.95 11.43
C ASN A 161 -17.43 3.36 12.58
N ASP A 162 -18.60 2.78 12.28
CA ASP A 162 -19.46 2.02 13.22
C ASP A 162 -18.82 0.67 13.64
N GLY A 163 -17.50 0.52 13.52
CA GLY A 163 -16.75 -0.58 14.12
C GLY A 163 -16.50 -0.33 15.61
N PRO A 164 -16.25 -1.38 16.42
CA PRO A 164 -15.85 -1.19 17.80
C PRO A 164 -14.61 -0.30 17.83
N ALA A 165 -14.71 0.87 18.48
CA ALA A 165 -13.59 1.79 18.62
C ALA A 165 -12.42 1.04 19.25
N ASP A 166 -11.24 1.16 18.64
CA ASP A 166 -10.03 0.58 19.21
C ASP A 166 -9.85 1.08 20.65
N ASP A 167 -9.60 0.17 21.58
CA ASP A 167 -9.36 0.53 22.98
C ASP A 167 -8.01 1.28 23.11
N PRO A 168 -8.01 2.59 23.42
CA PRO A 168 -6.78 3.36 23.50
C PRO A 168 -5.83 2.85 24.59
N GLN A 169 -6.37 2.25 25.68
CA GLN A 169 -5.55 1.67 26.74
C GLN A 169 -4.82 0.43 26.26
N LEU A 170 -5.48 -0.39 25.46
CA LEU A 170 -4.86 -1.59 24.89
C LEU A 170 -3.81 -1.23 23.83
N LEU A 171 -4.07 -0.24 22.98
CA LEU A 171 -3.07 0.29 22.05
C LEU A 171 -1.85 0.85 22.80
N GLY A 172 -2.08 1.54 23.96
CA GLY A 172 -1.02 2.00 24.85
C GLY A 172 -0.16 0.85 25.38
N ARG A 173 -0.79 -0.21 25.91
CA ARG A 173 -0.09 -1.42 26.39
C ARG A 173 0.71 -2.12 25.29
N LEU A 174 0.21 -2.17 24.05
CA LEU A 174 0.97 -2.69 22.92
C LEU A 174 2.21 -1.85 22.64
N GLY A 175 2.09 -0.51 22.65
CA GLY A 175 3.22 0.38 22.47
C GLY A 175 4.29 0.20 23.56
N GLU A 176 3.89 0.15 24.83
CA GLU A 176 4.79 -0.13 25.95
C GLU A 176 5.48 -1.48 25.81
N TRP A 177 4.74 -2.52 25.40
CA TRP A 177 5.31 -3.86 25.19
C TRP A 177 6.37 -3.87 24.09
N VAL A 178 6.12 -3.20 22.95
CA VAL A 178 7.11 -3.07 21.87
C VAL A 178 8.39 -2.38 22.37
N LEU A 179 8.25 -1.37 23.22
CA LEU A 179 9.38 -0.63 23.76
C LEU A 179 10.16 -1.39 24.82
N ALA A 180 9.46 -2.18 25.66
CA ALA A 180 10.05 -3.00 26.72
C ALA A 180 10.79 -4.24 26.18
N ALA A 181 10.43 -4.72 25.00
CA ALA A 181 11.13 -5.83 24.34
C ALA A 181 12.59 -5.44 24.07
N GLY A 182 13.53 -6.31 24.48
CA GLY A 182 14.96 -6.10 24.25
C GLY A 182 15.27 -5.89 22.76
N THR A 183 16.50 -5.43 22.47
CA THR A 183 16.97 -5.29 21.08
C THR A 183 16.89 -6.64 20.37
N GLU A 184 16.19 -6.67 19.25
CA GLU A 184 16.18 -7.84 18.39
C GLU A 184 17.56 -8.04 17.74
N PRO A 185 18.03 -9.29 17.54
CA PRO A 185 19.27 -9.54 16.80
C PRO A 185 19.25 -9.00 15.35
N THR A 186 18.07 -8.58 14.90
CA THR A 186 17.76 -8.10 13.56
C THR A 186 18.22 -6.68 13.28
N VAL A 187 18.46 -5.88 14.33
CA VAL A 187 18.41 -4.42 14.19
C VAL A 187 19.77 -3.76 14.22
N ASP A 188 20.82 -4.45 14.65
CA ASP A 188 22.18 -3.90 14.73
C ASP A 188 22.70 -3.36 13.38
N ASN A 189 22.05 -3.70 12.27
CA ASN A 189 22.45 -3.28 10.91
C ASN A 189 21.45 -2.35 10.21
N VAL A 190 20.39 -1.87 10.88
CA VAL A 190 19.38 -1.01 10.23
C VAL A 190 19.80 0.45 10.23
N SER A 191 20.80 0.82 11.03
CA SER A 191 21.39 2.16 11.11
C SER A 191 22.78 2.19 10.48
N GLY A 192 23.14 3.30 9.84
CA GLY A 192 24.45 3.48 9.17
C GLY A 192 24.50 2.99 7.71
N PRO A 193 25.67 2.96 7.08
CA PRO A 193 25.83 2.48 5.70
C PRO A 193 25.48 1.00 5.53
N PRO A 194 24.88 0.57 4.41
CA PRO A 194 24.47 1.37 3.27
C PRO A 194 23.16 2.14 3.49
N ARG A 195 22.93 3.22 2.72
CA ARG A 195 21.80 4.15 2.90
C ARG A 195 20.44 3.58 2.49
N ARG A 196 20.40 2.48 1.73
CA ARG A 196 19.16 1.85 1.24
C ARG A 196 19.14 0.39 1.64
N ARG A 197 18.11 -0.01 2.37
CA ARG A 197 18.06 -1.31 3.03
C ARG A 197 16.68 -1.96 2.92
N ALA A 198 16.68 -3.28 3.02
CA ALA A 198 15.48 -4.08 3.14
C ALA A 198 15.66 -5.14 4.23
N VAL A 199 14.62 -5.33 5.03
CA VAL A 199 14.58 -6.36 6.07
C VAL A 199 13.27 -7.15 6.00
N ALA A 200 13.37 -8.48 6.05
CA ALA A 200 12.24 -9.35 6.32
C ALA A 200 12.30 -9.76 7.79
N CYS A 201 11.40 -9.19 8.57
CA CYS A 201 11.34 -9.36 10.03
C CYS A 201 10.87 -10.78 10.41
N THR A 202 11.36 -11.26 11.55
CA THR A 202 10.83 -12.45 12.21
C THR A 202 9.92 -12.05 13.37
N PRO A 203 9.08 -12.95 13.90
CA PRO A 203 8.22 -12.65 15.05
C PRO A 203 8.98 -12.07 16.25
N GLY A 204 10.09 -12.70 16.62
CA GLY A 204 10.94 -12.27 17.73
C GLY A 204 10.18 -12.12 19.05
N PRO A 205 10.63 -11.23 19.94
CA PRO A 205 9.99 -10.97 21.25
C PRO A 205 8.68 -10.17 21.13
N THR A 206 8.40 -9.58 19.97
CA THR A 206 7.17 -8.77 19.70
C THR A 206 6.42 -9.32 18.48
N PRO A 207 5.80 -10.51 18.60
CA PRO A 207 5.08 -11.12 17.48
C PRO A 207 4.10 -10.17 16.79
N GLY A 208 4.24 -10.06 15.47
CA GLY A 208 3.44 -9.16 14.62
C GLY A 208 3.87 -7.69 14.63
N LEU A 209 4.68 -7.25 15.59
CA LEU A 209 5.09 -5.86 15.77
C LEU A 209 6.61 -5.63 15.65
N SER A 210 7.38 -6.64 15.29
CA SER A 210 8.84 -6.57 15.09
C SER A 210 9.24 -5.51 14.05
N TRP A 211 8.37 -5.25 13.07
CA TRP A 211 8.57 -4.20 12.08
C TRP A 211 8.60 -2.78 12.68
N ILE A 212 7.83 -2.53 13.75
CA ILE A 212 7.88 -1.25 14.47
C ILE A 212 9.23 -1.10 15.15
N ARG A 213 9.72 -2.15 15.78
CA ARG A 213 11.02 -2.11 16.46
C ARG A 213 12.14 -1.82 15.49
N ALA A 214 12.19 -2.56 14.36
CA ALA A 214 13.18 -2.34 13.32
C ALA A 214 13.14 -0.90 12.75
N GLY A 215 11.94 -0.37 12.49
CA GLY A 215 11.78 0.99 12.01
C GLY A 215 12.10 2.05 13.06
N LEU A 216 11.79 1.81 14.33
CA LEU A 216 12.01 2.77 15.41
C LEU A 216 13.50 3.04 15.66
N ASP A 217 14.34 2.01 15.60
CA ASP A 217 15.80 2.18 15.78
C ASP A 217 16.41 2.99 14.62
N ALA A 218 15.97 2.73 13.37
CA ALA A 218 16.36 3.55 12.24
C ALA A 218 15.85 5.01 12.34
N ALA A 219 14.59 5.18 12.80
CA ALA A 219 14.01 6.50 12.99
C ALA A 219 14.76 7.30 14.05
N ARG A 220 15.10 6.69 15.20
CA ARG A 220 15.89 7.34 16.25
C ARG A 220 17.26 7.80 15.74
N ALA A 221 17.97 6.94 15.02
CA ALA A 221 19.27 7.30 14.43
C ALA A 221 19.15 8.52 13.49
N SER A 222 18.12 8.60 12.66
CA SER A 222 17.86 9.75 11.78
C SER A 222 17.56 11.02 12.58
N LEU A 223 16.71 10.92 13.62
CA LEU A 223 16.37 12.05 14.50
C LEU A 223 17.58 12.57 15.28
N GLU A 224 18.43 11.69 15.80
CA GLU A 224 19.69 12.04 16.49
C GLU A 224 20.67 12.73 15.55
N ALA A 225 20.69 12.34 14.27
CA ALA A 225 21.44 13.03 13.22
C ALA A 225 20.83 14.39 12.80
N GLY A 226 19.75 14.84 13.46
CA GLY A 226 19.08 16.09 13.15
C GLY A 226 18.18 16.02 11.91
N ARG A 227 17.88 14.83 11.37
CA ARG A 227 17.06 14.63 10.16
C ARG A 227 15.65 14.11 10.51
N SER A 228 14.70 14.41 9.65
CA SER A 228 13.29 14.02 9.81
C SER A 228 13.00 12.68 9.15
N VAL A 229 11.88 12.07 9.54
CA VAL A 229 11.47 10.72 9.11
C VAL A 229 10.08 10.75 8.48
N LEU A 230 9.94 10.06 7.36
CA LEU A 230 8.66 9.70 6.76
C LEU A 230 8.45 8.19 6.92
N TRP A 231 7.34 7.77 7.56
CA TRP A 231 7.07 6.36 7.77
C TRP A 231 5.68 5.97 7.25
N LEU A 232 5.66 5.12 6.24
CA LEU A 232 4.45 4.62 5.60
C LEU A 232 4.06 3.26 6.17
N VAL A 233 2.76 3.11 6.42
CA VAL A 233 2.12 1.85 6.80
C VAL A 233 0.92 1.58 5.88
N PRO A 234 0.54 0.31 5.65
CA PRO A 234 -0.47 -0.02 4.63
C PRO A 234 -1.90 0.37 4.99
N ASP A 235 -2.27 0.39 6.28
CA ASP A 235 -3.63 0.71 6.69
C ASP A 235 -3.71 1.43 8.06
N HIS A 236 -4.95 1.73 8.47
CA HIS A 236 -5.23 2.49 9.69
C HIS A 236 -4.91 1.74 10.99
N ARG A 237 -4.88 0.39 10.98
CA ARG A 237 -4.58 -0.42 12.17
C ARG A 237 -3.09 -0.37 12.51
N GLU A 238 -2.25 -0.60 11.51
CA GLU A 238 -0.80 -0.40 11.64
C GLU A 238 -0.49 1.04 12.04
N LEU A 239 -1.23 2.01 11.46
CA LEU A 239 -1.07 3.43 11.78
C LEU A 239 -1.39 3.73 13.25
N ALA A 240 -2.49 3.16 13.78
CA ALA A 240 -2.89 3.35 15.18
C ALA A 240 -1.86 2.78 16.16
N VAL A 241 -1.37 1.55 15.91
CA VAL A 241 -0.36 0.90 16.76
C VAL A 241 0.98 1.64 16.68
N LEU A 242 1.40 2.06 15.48
CA LEU A 242 2.63 2.84 15.29
C LEU A 242 2.55 4.18 16.03
N HIS A 243 1.46 4.93 15.85
CA HIS A 243 1.25 6.22 16.51
C HIS A 243 1.29 6.09 18.04
N SER A 244 0.58 5.09 18.58
CA SER A 244 0.62 4.80 20.02
C SER A 244 2.04 4.47 20.51
N THR A 245 2.79 3.65 19.76
CA THR A 245 4.17 3.29 20.12
C THR A 245 5.10 4.51 20.12
N LEU A 246 5.01 5.37 19.10
CA LEU A 246 5.81 6.61 19.02
C LEU A 246 5.51 7.55 20.17
N THR A 247 4.24 7.69 20.54
CA THR A 247 3.81 8.50 21.70
C THR A 247 4.43 7.98 22.99
N HIS A 248 4.37 6.67 23.26
CA HIS A 248 4.98 6.05 24.45
C HIS A 248 6.52 6.09 24.41
N ALA A 249 7.11 6.14 23.23
CA ALA A 249 8.55 6.35 23.06
C ALA A 249 9.01 7.80 23.40
N GLY A 250 8.08 8.67 23.77
CA GLY A 250 8.36 10.08 24.08
C GLY A 250 8.58 10.95 22.83
N ILE A 251 8.19 10.48 21.65
CA ILE A 251 8.27 11.24 20.41
C ILE A 251 6.96 12.02 20.25
N ALA A 252 6.94 13.27 20.72
CA ALA A 252 5.73 14.09 20.80
C ALA A 252 5.35 14.80 19.49
N GLU A 253 6.30 14.99 18.58
CA GLU A 253 6.11 15.80 17.36
C GLU A 253 5.87 14.91 16.15
N VAL A 254 4.70 14.26 16.10
CA VAL A 254 4.30 13.34 15.02
C VAL A 254 3.17 13.95 14.21
N SER A 255 3.33 14.09 12.90
CA SER A 255 2.24 14.35 11.96
C SER A 255 1.64 13.03 11.46
N VAL A 256 0.34 12.88 11.61
CA VAL A 256 -0.42 11.72 11.11
C VAL A 256 -1.17 12.11 9.83
N LEU A 257 -1.01 11.34 8.75
CA LEU A 257 -1.69 11.56 7.47
C LEU A 257 -2.48 10.32 7.06
N SER A 258 -3.80 10.37 7.27
CA SER A 258 -4.74 9.32 6.88
C SER A 258 -5.93 9.88 6.10
N ALA A 259 -6.52 9.03 5.26
CA ALA A 259 -7.75 9.37 4.54
C ALA A 259 -8.97 9.49 5.48
N ASP A 260 -8.93 8.83 6.64
CA ASP A 260 -10.02 8.81 7.62
C ASP A 260 -10.09 10.09 8.46
N GLN A 261 -9.05 10.93 8.40
CA GLN A 261 -9.04 12.21 9.09
C GLN A 261 -9.99 13.22 8.43
N SER A 262 -10.53 14.14 9.25
CA SER A 262 -11.25 15.30 8.72
C SER A 262 -10.36 16.13 7.78
N PRO A 263 -10.93 16.82 6.78
CA PRO A 263 -10.15 17.69 5.88
C PRO A 263 -9.32 18.75 6.63
N GLU A 264 -9.82 19.25 7.77
CA GLU A 264 -9.11 20.22 8.59
C GLU A 264 -7.84 19.63 9.22
N LEU A 265 -7.95 18.49 9.90
CA LEU A 265 -6.82 17.83 10.56
C LEU A 265 -5.77 17.35 9.55
N ARG A 266 -6.21 16.78 8.42
CA ARG A 266 -5.31 16.36 7.34
C ARG A 266 -4.53 17.53 6.77
N TRP A 267 -5.18 18.68 6.55
CA TRP A 267 -4.53 19.90 6.09
C TRP A 267 -3.53 20.44 7.12
N GLN A 268 -3.89 20.44 8.41
CA GLN A 268 -2.98 20.85 9.49
C GLN A 268 -1.75 19.95 9.56
N ALA A 269 -1.94 18.63 9.59
CA ALA A 269 -0.83 17.67 9.63
C ALA A 269 0.12 17.84 8.43
N TRP A 270 -0.44 18.01 7.23
CA TRP A 270 0.33 18.25 6.00
C TRP A 270 1.15 19.55 6.09
N LEU A 271 0.54 20.62 6.59
CA LEU A 271 1.23 21.90 6.77
C LEU A 271 2.33 21.85 7.83
N ARG A 272 2.13 21.14 8.94
CA ARG A 272 3.14 20.97 9.99
C ARG A 272 4.39 20.29 9.44
N GLY A 273 4.23 19.26 8.61
CA GLY A 273 5.34 18.63 7.91
C GLY A 273 6.07 19.59 6.98
N LEU A 274 5.32 20.36 6.18
CA LEU A 274 5.88 21.34 5.24
C LEU A 274 6.70 22.45 5.95
N LEU A 275 6.18 22.94 7.08
CA LEU A 275 6.79 24.02 7.86
C LEU A 275 7.87 23.55 8.85
N GLY A 276 8.14 22.25 8.91
CA GLY A 276 9.14 21.68 9.81
C GLY A 276 8.74 21.67 11.29
N HIS A 277 7.43 21.78 11.61
CA HIS A 277 6.92 21.73 12.97
C HIS A 277 6.87 20.30 13.53
N THR A 278 7.12 19.30 12.72
CA THR A 278 7.17 17.89 13.12
C THR A 278 8.38 17.20 12.50
N ARG A 279 8.97 16.30 13.29
CA ARG A 279 10.17 15.56 12.89
C ARG A 279 9.85 14.16 12.37
N ILE A 280 8.66 13.63 12.67
CA ILE A 280 8.15 12.38 12.12
C ILE A 280 6.81 12.63 11.48
N THR A 281 6.68 12.20 10.23
CA THR A 281 5.40 12.10 9.53
C THR A 281 5.08 10.63 9.31
N ILE A 282 3.96 10.17 9.83
CA ILE A 282 3.46 8.81 9.62
C ILE A 282 2.16 8.85 8.82
N GLY A 283 1.90 7.82 8.04
CA GLY A 283 0.64 7.79 7.30
C GLY A 283 0.51 6.61 6.36
N THR A 284 -0.62 6.58 5.66
CA THR A 284 -0.91 5.57 4.65
C THR A 284 -0.42 6.03 3.28
N ARG A 285 -0.87 5.39 2.21
CA ARG A 285 -0.47 5.62 0.82
C ARG A 285 -0.24 7.09 0.42
N ALA A 286 -1.16 7.98 0.79
CA ALA A 286 -1.07 9.40 0.43
C ALA A 286 0.13 10.11 1.10
N ALA A 287 0.61 9.61 2.23
CA ALA A 287 1.76 10.17 2.92
C ALA A 287 3.07 10.05 2.12
N ALA A 288 3.14 9.19 1.10
CA ALA A 288 4.31 9.09 0.24
C ALA A 288 4.68 10.43 -0.43
N PHE A 289 3.71 11.31 -0.63
CA PHE A 289 3.88 12.66 -1.17
C PHE A 289 3.96 13.76 -0.09
N ALA A 290 3.85 13.40 1.19
CA ALA A 290 3.82 14.40 2.26
C ALA A 290 5.11 15.23 2.26
N PRO A 291 5.03 16.56 2.34
CA PRO A 291 6.22 17.36 2.54
C PRO A 291 6.77 17.09 3.94
N VAL A 292 8.08 16.90 4.02
CA VAL A 292 8.81 16.69 5.28
C VAL A 292 10.08 17.50 5.22
N ALA A 293 10.18 18.52 6.06
CA ALA A 293 11.37 19.34 6.13
C ALA A 293 12.58 18.51 6.61
N ASP A 294 13.75 18.71 6.00
CA ASP A 294 14.99 18.00 6.33
C ASP A 294 14.86 16.48 6.34
N LEU A 295 14.13 15.93 5.36
CA LEU A 295 13.89 14.48 5.24
C LEU A 295 15.23 13.72 5.16
N GLY A 296 15.45 12.81 6.11
CA GLY A 296 16.64 11.96 6.19
C GLY A 296 16.37 10.50 5.90
N LEU A 297 15.18 10.03 6.29
CA LEU A 297 14.82 8.61 6.20
C LEU A 297 13.36 8.42 5.75
N ILE A 298 13.18 7.53 4.78
CA ILE A 298 11.88 7.01 4.40
C ILE A 298 11.79 5.56 4.88
N ILE A 299 10.75 5.21 5.64
CA ILE A 299 10.44 3.82 6.02
C ILE A 299 9.14 3.43 5.32
N CYS A 300 9.17 2.32 4.59
CA CYS A 300 7.98 1.75 3.96
C CYS A 300 7.76 0.34 4.51
N THR A 301 6.68 0.20 5.28
CA THR A 301 6.30 -1.08 5.90
C THR A 301 5.41 -1.87 4.95
N ASP A 302 5.66 -3.18 4.79
CA ASP A 302 4.84 -4.10 4.01
C ASP A 302 4.61 -3.61 2.57
N ASP A 303 5.70 -3.35 1.88
CA ASP A 303 5.75 -2.71 0.56
C ASP A 303 4.97 -3.42 -0.55
N ALA A 304 4.69 -4.72 -0.40
CA ALA A 304 3.88 -5.49 -1.34
C ALA A 304 2.36 -5.27 -1.18
N ASN A 305 1.92 -4.58 -0.14
CA ASN A 305 0.51 -4.43 0.19
C ASN A 305 -0.26 -3.64 -0.87
N LEU A 306 -1.36 -4.21 -1.37
CA LEU A 306 -2.19 -3.58 -2.41
C LEU A 306 -2.89 -2.29 -1.96
N ASN A 307 -2.97 -2.02 -0.64
CA ASN A 307 -3.48 -0.74 -0.13
C ASN A 307 -2.59 0.44 -0.54
N TYR A 308 -1.34 0.19 -0.93
CA TYR A 308 -0.44 1.21 -1.47
C TYR A 308 -0.69 1.58 -2.93
N LEU A 309 -1.51 0.82 -3.65
CA LEU A 309 -1.93 1.19 -5.01
C LEU A 309 -3.02 2.26 -4.95
N ASP A 310 -2.80 3.41 -5.59
CA ASP A 310 -3.82 4.45 -5.64
C ASP A 310 -4.98 4.06 -6.55
N GLN A 311 -6.18 4.46 -6.17
CA GLN A 311 -7.41 4.20 -6.91
C GLN A 311 -7.70 5.26 -7.98
N HIS A 312 -6.95 6.37 -7.96
CA HIS A 312 -7.11 7.49 -8.89
C HIS A 312 -5.91 7.58 -9.83
N ALA A 313 -6.18 8.03 -11.06
CA ALA A 313 -5.13 8.25 -12.04
C ALA A 313 -4.02 9.17 -11.48
N PRO A 314 -2.76 8.86 -11.79
CA PRO A 314 -2.25 7.82 -12.67
C PRO A 314 -2.02 6.45 -12.01
N TYR A 315 -2.67 6.13 -10.89
CA TYR A 315 -2.62 4.87 -10.14
C TYR A 315 -1.23 4.51 -9.59
N PRO A 316 -0.49 5.43 -8.98
CA PRO A 316 0.83 5.13 -8.49
C PRO A 316 0.80 4.18 -7.30
N HIS A 317 1.82 3.32 -7.19
CA HIS A 317 2.06 2.52 -6.00
C HIS A 317 3.01 3.26 -5.06
N ALA A 318 2.67 3.40 -3.77
CA ALA A 318 3.45 4.20 -2.82
C ALA A 318 4.90 3.72 -2.67
N ARG A 319 5.20 2.41 -2.77
CA ARG A 319 6.56 1.89 -2.83
C ARG A 319 7.38 2.57 -3.93
N GLU A 320 6.83 2.69 -5.14
CA GLU A 320 7.52 3.30 -6.27
C GLU A 320 7.71 4.81 -6.07
N VAL A 321 6.76 5.47 -5.41
CA VAL A 321 6.92 6.88 -5.00
C VAL A 321 8.06 7.02 -4.00
N CYS A 322 8.19 6.14 -3.01
CA CYS A 322 9.31 6.13 -2.06
C CYS A 322 10.67 5.91 -2.75
N LEU A 323 10.74 5.01 -3.75
CA LEU A 323 11.95 4.78 -4.55
C LEU A 323 12.37 6.03 -5.33
N LEU A 324 11.43 6.66 -6.03
CA LEU A 324 11.68 7.92 -6.75
C LEU A 324 12.12 9.02 -5.79
N ARG A 325 11.41 9.16 -4.68
CA ARG A 325 11.67 10.18 -3.67
C ARG A 325 13.05 10.02 -3.03
N SER A 326 13.41 8.80 -2.64
CA SER A 326 14.75 8.52 -2.08
C SER A 326 15.88 8.89 -3.06
N THR A 327 15.63 8.79 -4.35
CA THR A 327 16.61 9.16 -5.39
C THR A 327 16.64 10.67 -5.61
N ILE A 328 15.48 11.34 -5.67
CA ILE A 328 15.37 12.78 -5.96
C ILE A 328 15.87 13.61 -4.76
N GLU A 329 15.46 13.26 -3.54
CA GLU A 329 15.79 13.99 -2.31
C GLU A 329 17.08 13.47 -1.64
N ASP A 330 17.77 12.49 -2.24
CA ASP A 330 18.98 11.83 -1.71
C ASP A 330 18.83 11.39 -0.25
N THR A 331 17.73 10.70 0.07
CA THR A 331 17.39 10.24 1.43
C THR A 331 17.68 8.77 1.64
N GLU A 332 17.85 8.36 2.89
CA GLU A 332 17.87 6.94 3.26
C GLU A 332 16.51 6.30 3.03
N LEU A 333 16.52 5.00 2.71
CA LEU A 333 15.30 4.23 2.48
C LEU A 333 15.40 2.87 3.16
N LEU A 334 14.35 2.53 3.94
CA LEU A 334 14.22 1.25 4.62
C LEU A 334 12.88 0.60 4.28
N PHE A 335 12.94 -0.56 3.63
CA PHE A 335 11.78 -1.44 3.49
C PHE A 335 11.74 -2.43 4.64
N VAL A 336 10.62 -2.49 5.35
CA VAL A 336 10.41 -3.36 6.52
C VAL A 336 9.16 -4.20 6.31
N SER A 337 9.30 -5.52 6.25
CA SER A 337 8.15 -6.43 6.05
C SER A 337 8.39 -7.75 6.77
N THR A 338 7.35 -8.57 6.95
CA THR A 338 7.48 -9.98 7.33
C THR A 338 7.67 -10.90 6.13
N ASP A 339 7.34 -10.43 4.95
CA ASP A 339 7.54 -11.05 3.66
C ASP A 339 8.63 -10.33 2.84
N ARG A 340 8.72 -10.64 1.56
CA ARG A 340 9.61 -9.98 0.62
C ARG A 340 8.92 -9.83 -0.73
N SER A 341 8.73 -8.59 -1.21
CA SER A 341 8.18 -8.36 -2.54
C SER A 341 9.18 -8.71 -3.65
N ALA A 342 8.67 -9.01 -4.84
CA ALA A 342 9.49 -9.28 -6.00
C ALA A 342 10.33 -8.05 -6.40
N GLU A 343 9.76 -6.86 -6.30
CA GLU A 343 10.43 -5.61 -6.63
C GLU A 343 11.59 -5.34 -5.66
N VAL A 344 11.36 -5.46 -4.37
CA VAL A 344 12.41 -5.24 -3.35
C VAL A 344 13.49 -6.31 -3.48
N GLN A 345 13.13 -7.59 -3.69
CA GLN A 345 14.12 -8.65 -3.88
C GLN A 345 14.98 -8.41 -5.12
N ARG A 346 14.38 -7.99 -6.23
CA ARG A 346 15.15 -7.62 -7.42
C ARG A 346 16.14 -6.50 -7.14
N LEU A 347 15.73 -5.46 -6.39
CA LEU A 347 16.63 -4.36 -6.03
C LEU A 347 17.79 -4.82 -5.12
N VAL A 348 17.55 -5.81 -4.26
CA VAL A 348 18.61 -6.48 -3.50
C VAL A 348 19.55 -7.23 -4.42
N GLU A 349 19.03 -8.05 -5.34
CA GLU A 349 19.85 -8.87 -6.25
C GLU A 349 20.74 -8.03 -7.20
N ILE A 350 20.28 -6.85 -7.61
CA ILE A 350 21.10 -5.92 -8.42
C ILE A 350 22.01 -5.02 -7.56
N GLY A 351 22.02 -5.15 -6.23
CA GLY A 351 22.87 -4.38 -5.33
C GLY A 351 22.42 -2.94 -5.09
N TRP A 352 21.19 -2.56 -5.43
CA TRP A 352 20.65 -1.23 -5.18
C TRP A 352 20.13 -1.06 -3.74
N LEU A 353 19.67 -2.16 -3.13
CA LEU A 353 19.33 -2.29 -1.71
C LEU A 353 20.29 -3.28 -1.04
N ALA A 354 20.69 -3.00 0.18
CA ALA A 354 21.31 -4.00 1.04
C ALA A 354 20.25 -4.83 1.77
N ASP A 355 20.45 -6.14 1.82
CA ASP A 355 19.62 -7.02 2.64
C ASP A 355 20.20 -7.12 4.05
N VAL A 356 19.41 -6.69 5.03
CA VAL A 356 19.76 -6.78 6.47
C VAL A 356 18.87 -7.78 7.20
N THR A 357 18.27 -8.70 6.46
CA THR A 357 17.38 -9.75 6.98
C THR A 357 18.17 -10.76 7.84
N PRO A 358 17.65 -11.14 9.02
CA PRO A 358 18.26 -12.20 9.83
C PRO A 358 18.33 -13.52 9.09
N VAL A 359 19.42 -14.23 9.28
CA VAL A 359 19.65 -15.52 8.62
C VAL A 359 19.95 -16.64 9.62
N GLY A 360 19.77 -17.88 9.18
CA GLY A 360 20.23 -19.07 9.90
C GLY A 360 19.51 -19.36 11.22
N PRO A 361 20.25 -19.69 12.31
CA PRO A 361 19.67 -20.10 13.59
C PRO A 361 18.79 -19.02 14.23
N ALA A 362 19.22 -17.75 14.22
CA ALA A 362 18.47 -16.63 14.82
C ALA A 362 17.03 -16.54 14.28
N ARG A 363 16.87 -16.61 12.96
CA ARG A 363 15.55 -16.61 12.33
C ARG A 363 14.69 -17.80 12.78
N ARG A 364 15.29 -19.00 12.85
CA ARG A 364 14.56 -20.21 13.26
C ARG A 364 14.10 -20.16 14.71
N HIS A 365 14.90 -19.60 15.62
CA HIS A 365 14.52 -19.45 17.03
C HIS A 365 13.41 -18.40 17.21
N ALA A 366 13.47 -17.31 16.48
CA ALA A 366 12.47 -16.26 16.54
C ALA A 366 11.11 -16.62 15.90
N ALA A 367 11.05 -17.64 15.03
CA ALA A 367 9.83 -18.10 14.38
C ALA A 367 9.11 -19.19 15.18
N PRO A 368 7.77 -19.34 15.06
CA PRO A 368 7.02 -20.45 15.64
C PRO A 368 7.41 -21.80 15.02
N VAL A 369 7.02 -22.88 15.68
CA VAL A 369 7.09 -24.23 15.09
C VAL A 369 5.92 -24.41 14.12
N VAL A 370 6.20 -24.76 12.87
CA VAL A 370 5.18 -25.01 11.86
C VAL A 370 4.92 -26.52 11.73
N PHE A 371 3.65 -26.89 11.88
CA PHE A 371 3.15 -28.25 11.66
C PHE A 371 2.35 -28.29 10.37
N VAL A 372 2.59 -29.30 9.54
CA VAL A 372 1.89 -29.55 8.28
C VAL A 372 1.09 -30.86 8.38
N PRO A 373 0.09 -31.11 7.52
CA PRO A 373 -0.60 -32.39 7.44
C PRO A 373 0.39 -33.53 7.22
N ASP A 374 0.19 -34.63 7.95
CA ASP A 374 0.99 -35.85 7.86
C ASP A 374 0.03 -37.04 7.89
N GLU A 375 -0.33 -37.53 6.70
CA GLU A 375 -1.31 -38.63 6.56
C GLU A 375 -0.84 -39.95 7.19
N ASP A 376 0.48 -40.16 7.30
CA ASP A 376 1.05 -41.35 7.89
C ASP A 376 0.90 -41.36 9.44
N ARG A 377 0.85 -40.17 10.05
CA ARG A 377 0.81 -40.00 11.51
C ARG A 377 -0.56 -39.55 12.04
N ASP A 378 -1.40 -38.90 11.21
CA ASP A 378 -2.75 -38.51 11.56
C ASP A 378 -3.77 -39.13 10.60
N PRO A 379 -4.43 -40.23 10.99
CA PRO A 379 -5.49 -40.85 10.17
C PRO A 379 -6.65 -39.92 9.80
N PHE A 380 -6.76 -38.79 10.49
CA PHE A 380 -7.77 -37.75 10.26
C PHE A 380 -7.20 -36.49 9.62
N ALA A 381 -5.98 -36.53 9.03
CA ALA A 381 -5.36 -35.42 8.33
C ALA A 381 -6.24 -34.84 7.21
N TRP A 382 -7.13 -35.67 6.62
CA TRP A 382 -8.10 -35.28 5.60
C TRP A 382 -9.30 -34.45 6.13
N GLN A 383 -9.50 -34.40 7.45
CA GLN A 383 -10.55 -33.55 8.04
C GLN A 383 -10.16 -32.07 7.91
N ARG A 384 -11.14 -31.20 7.79
CA ARG A 384 -10.92 -29.77 7.69
C ARG A 384 -10.14 -29.21 8.88
N ILE A 385 -10.46 -29.67 10.08
CA ILE A 385 -9.67 -29.42 11.31
C ILE A 385 -9.13 -30.77 11.76
N PRO A 386 -7.90 -31.13 11.39
CA PRO A 386 -7.32 -32.40 11.73
C PRO A 386 -7.00 -32.57 13.22
N SER A 387 -6.77 -33.79 13.66
CA SER A 387 -6.50 -34.11 15.06
C SER A 387 -5.33 -33.30 15.63
N ARG A 388 -4.29 -33.09 14.83
CA ARG A 388 -3.13 -32.28 15.23
C ARG A 388 -3.48 -30.84 15.49
N ALA A 389 -4.31 -30.22 14.65
CA ALA A 389 -4.79 -28.86 14.85
C ALA A 389 -5.61 -28.73 16.15
N TRP A 390 -6.51 -29.67 16.43
CA TRP A 390 -7.24 -29.74 17.70
C TRP A 390 -6.32 -29.87 18.91
N GLN A 391 -5.29 -30.69 18.80
CA GLN A 391 -4.29 -30.85 19.87
C GLN A 391 -3.55 -29.55 20.14
N ILE A 392 -3.11 -28.85 19.09
CA ILE A 392 -2.40 -27.56 19.20
C ILE A 392 -3.30 -26.53 19.88
N MET A 393 -4.55 -26.36 19.42
CA MET A 393 -5.52 -25.45 20.03
C MET A 393 -5.72 -25.71 21.53
N ARG A 394 -5.98 -26.96 21.90
CA ARG A 394 -6.20 -27.33 23.30
C ARG A 394 -4.98 -27.10 24.18
N THR A 395 -3.78 -27.40 23.67
CA THR A 395 -2.53 -27.18 24.42
C THR A 395 -2.26 -25.68 24.58
N ALA A 396 -2.50 -24.86 23.55
CA ALA A 396 -2.29 -23.42 23.62
C ALA A 396 -3.28 -22.69 24.54
N LEU A 397 -4.55 -23.13 24.54
CA LEU A 397 -5.60 -22.54 25.38
C LEU A 397 -5.46 -22.97 26.87
N ARG A 398 -5.08 -24.22 27.11
CA ARG A 398 -5.02 -24.85 28.45
C ARG A 398 -3.82 -25.81 28.55
N PRO A 399 -2.60 -25.29 28.66
CA PRO A 399 -1.42 -26.16 28.77
C PRO A 399 -1.47 -26.95 30.07
N ARG A 400 -1.04 -28.21 30.00
CA ARG A 400 -0.89 -29.02 31.19
C ARG A 400 0.37 -28.57 31.98
N PRO A 401 0.42 -28.72 33.31
CA PRO A 401 1.56 -28.26 34.10
C PRO A 401 2.93 -28.83 33.62
N ARG A 402 2.93 -30.03 33.04
CA ARG A 402 4.13 -30.68 32.48
C ARG A 402 4.55 -30.13 31.09
N ASP A 403 3.68 -29.41 30.42
CA ASP A 403 3.95 -28.87 29.06
C ASP A 403 4.75 -27.55 29.11
N GLY A 404 4.84 -26.93 30.32
CA GLY A 404 5.63 -25.71 30.55
C GLY A 404 5.17 -24.48 29.80
N GLY A 405 4.07 -24.58 29.03
CA GLY A 405 3.59 -23.52 28.17
C GLY A 405 2.76 -22.48 28.93
N VAL A 406 2.82 -21.23 28.48
CA VAL A 406 1.96 -20.15 28.97
C VAL A 406 0.69 -20.14 28.11
N PRO A 407 -0.51 -20.25 28.73
CA PRO A 407 -1.76 -20.18 27.98
C PRO A 407 -1.90 -18.83 27.24
N GLY A 408 -2.64 -18.83 26.14
CA GLY A 408 -2.89 -17.59 25.39
C GLY A 408 -3.90 -17.78 24.27
N PRO A 409 -4.24 -16.68 23.57
CA PRO A 409 -5.18 -16.72 22.46
C PRO A 409 -4.66 -17.60 21.33
N VAL A 410 -5.60 -18.20 20.60
CA VAL A 410 -5.33 -19.01 19.41
C VAL A 410 -6.03 -18.37 18.21
N LEU A 411 -5.24 -18.04 17.19
CA LEU A 411 -5.75 -17.57 15.92
C LEU A 411 -6.27 -18.73 15.07
N VAL A 412 -7.47 -18.61 14.52
CA VAL A 412 -7.99 -19.51 13.49
C VAL A 412 -8.24 -18.65 12.24
N GLN A 413 -7.31 -18.70 11.29
CA GLN A 413 -7.42 -17.94 10.05
C GLN A 413 -8.32 -18.70 9.06
N VAL A 414 -9.27 -17.98 8.48
CA VAL A 414 -10.16 -18.48 7.43
C VAL A 414 -10.12 -17.55 6.20
N PRO A 415 -10.37 -18.06 4.99
CA PRO A 415 -10.44 -17.22 3.81
C PRO A 415 -11.53 -16.15 3.91
N ARG A 416 -11.35 -15.01 3.24
CA ARG A 416 -12.41 -13.99 3.10
C ARG A 416 -13.60 -14.57 2.34
N SER A 417 -14.82 -14.22 2.76
CA SER A 417 -16.04 -14.48 1.99
C SER A 417 -15.92 -13.73 0.65
N GLY A 418 -16.02 -14.44 -0.47
CA GLY A 418 -15.77 -13.91 -1.81
C GLY A 418 -14.46 -14.39 -2.44
N TYR A 419 -13.54 -14.97 -1.70
CA TYR A 419 -12.53 -15.88 -2.25
C TYR A 419 -13.27 -17.07 -2.86
N TYR A 420 -12.91 -17.41 -4.11
CA TYR A 420 -13.65 -18.40 -4.89
C TYR A 420 -13.85 -19.69 -4.09
N PRO A 421 -15.09 -20.15 -3.91
CA PRO A 421 -15.31 -21.41 -3.25
C PRO A 421 -14.62 -22.50 -4.08
N VAL A 422 -13.64 -23.15 -3.51
CA VAL A 422 -13.05 -24.35 -4.10
C VAL A 422 -14.02 -25.48 -3.87
N PHE A 423 -14.38 -26.18 -4.92
CA PHE A 423 -15.27 -27.31 -4.88
C PHE A 423 -14.49 -28.62 -5.01
N ALA A 424 -14.95 -29.63 -4.29
CA ALA A 424 -14.47 -30.99 -4.45
C ALA A 424 -15.62 -31.94 -4.73
N CYS A 425 -15.29 -33.07 -5.32
CA CYS A 425 -16.22 -34.15 -5.47
C CYS A 425 -16.78 -34.60 -4.10
N ALA A 426 -18.09 -34.62 -3.94
CA ALA A 426 -18.72 -35.03 -2.68
C ALA A 426 -18.46 -36.49 -2.33
N ARG A 427 -18.05 -37.34 -3.31
CA ARG A 427 -17.83 -38.77 -3.15
C ARG A 427 -16.36 -39.12 -2.82
N CYS A 428 -15.41 -38.66 -3.64
CA CYS A 428 -13.99 -39.04 -3.50
C CYS A 428 -13.09 -37.90 -3.03
N GLN A 429 -13.68 -36.75 -2.77
CA GLN A 429 -13.01 -35.53 -2.25
C GLN A 429 -11.97 -34.91 -3.18
N GLU A 430 -11.79 -35.46 -4.40
CA GLU A 430 -10.91 -34.85 -5.41
C GLU A 430 -11.37 -33.44 -5.76
N VAL A 431 -10.44 -32.50 -5.84
CA VAL A 431 -10.74 -31.12 -6.26
C VAL A 431 -11.42 -31.11 -7.62
N ALA A 432 -12.44 -30.28 -7.79
CA ALA A 432 -13.15 -30.15 -9.05
C ALA A 432 -12.25 -29.50 -10.11
N ARG A 433 -11.70 -30.29 -11.01
CA ARG A 433 -10.77 -29.84 -12.03
C ARG A 433 -11.40 -29.78 -13.41
N CYS A 434 -10.94 -28.83 -14.23
CA CYS A 434 -11.35 -28.67 -15.61
C CYS A 434 -10.94 -29.90 -16.44
N PRO A 435 -11.85 -30.47 -17.23
CA PRO A 435 -11.51 -31.59 -18.07
C PRO A 435 -10.57 -31.25 -19.24
N GLN A 436 -10.46 -29.96 -19.59
CA GLN A 436 -9.60 -29.52 -20.70
C GLN A 436 -8.19 -29.15 -20.25
N CYS A 437 -8.04 -28.38 -19.17
CA CYS A 437 -6.72 -27.85 -18.77
C CYS A 437 -6.28 -28.23 -17.34
N GLN A 438 -7.06 -29.05 -16.65
CA GLN A 438 -6.80 -29.50 -15.27
C GLN A 438 -6.80 -28.39 -14.19
N ALA A 439 -7.00 -27.12 -14.56
CA ALA A 439 -7.15 -26.03 -13.60
C ALA A 439 -8.43 -26.24 -12.76
N THR A 440 -8.51 -25.57 -11.60
CA THR A 440 -9.66 -25.67 -10.70
C THR A 440 -10.90 -25.06 -11.34
N LEU A 441 -12.02 -25.79 -11.30
CA LEU A 441 -13.33 -25.27 -11.69
C LEU A 441 -13.89 -24.35 -10.63
N THR A 442 -14.55 -23.29 -11.06
CA THR A 442 -15.27 -22.34 -10.22
C THR A 442 -16.78 -22.46 -10.46
N THR A 443 -17.57 -22.20 -9.43
CA THR A 443 -19.02 -22.07 -9.52
C THR A 443 -19.55 -21.22 -8.36
N GLN A 444 -20.73 -20.64 -8.52
CA GLN A 444 -21.38 -19.85 -7.47
C GLN A 444 -22.24 -20.73 -6.54
N SER A 445 -22.54 -21.98 -6.93
CA SER A 445 -23.36 -22.89 -6.15
C SER A 445 -22.93 -24.35 -6.35
N GLU A 446 -23.33 -25.24 -5.44
CA GLU A 446 -23.05 -26.68 -5.56
C GLU A 446 -23.79 -27.35 -6.73
N VAL A 447 -24.70 -26.64 -7.39
CA VAL A 447 -25.50 -27.12 -8.51
C VAL A 447 -24.96 -26.70 -9.88
N GLY A 448 -24.13 -25.66 -9.91
CA GLY A 448 -23.57 -25.08 -11.16
C GLY A 448 -24.10 -23.68 -11.46
N PRO A 449 -23.82 -23.08 -12.60
CA PRO A 449 -22.91 -23.59 -13.64
C PRO A 449 -21.44 -23.59 -13.22
N PHE A 450 -20.65 -24.47 -13.85
CA PHE A 450 -19.21 -24.62 -13.57
C PHE A 450 -18.41 -23.97 -14.70
N ALA A 451 -17.41 -23.17 -14.35
CA ALA A 451 -16.57 -22.47 -15.29
C ALA A 451 -15.08 -22.70 -14.98
N CYS A 452 -14.27 -22.74 -16.01
CA CYS A 452 -12.80 -22.70 -15.91
C CYS A 452 -12.30 -21.34 -16.37
N ARG A 453 -11.67 -20.59 -15.47
CA ARG A 453 -11.11 -19.28 -15.79
C ARG A 453 -9.83 -19.35 -16.62
N SER A 454 -9.13 -20.48 -16.55
CA SER A 454 -7.86 -20.64 -17.27
C SER A 454 -8.04 -20.90 -18.77
N CYS A 455 -9.11 -21.61 -19.18
CA CYS A 455 -9.33 -21.95 -20.59
C CYS A 455 -10.73 -21.62 -21.11
N GLY A 456 -11.58 -20.97 -20.31
CA GLY A 456 -12.93 -20.59 -20.73
C GLY A 456 -13.94 -21.73 -20.78
N PHE A 457 -13.59 -22.95 -20.34
CA PHE A 457 -14.53 -24.08 -20.32
C PHE A 457 -15.75 -23.76 -19.44
N HIS A 458 -16.95 -24.04 -19.94
CA HIS A 458 -18.21 -23.92 -19.24
C HIS A 458 -19.01 -25.23 -19.27
N SER A 459 -19.68 -25.57 -18.17
CA SER A 459 -20.59 -26.73 -18.09
C SER A 459 -21.68 -26.50 -17.06
N GLU A 460 -22.89 -26.87 -17.39
CA GLU A 460 -24.04 -26.85 -16.47
C GLU A 460 -23.93 -27.95 -15.40
N THR A 461 -23.17 -29.01 -15.66
CA THR A 461 -23.05 -30.15 -14.77
C THR A 461 -21.60 -30.48 -14.46
N PHE A 462 -21.34 -30.91 -13.23
CA PHE A 462 -20.06 -31.43 -12.81
C PHE A 462 -19.93 -32.93 -13.12
N SER A 463 -18.77 -33.37 -13.52
CA SER A 463 -18.40 -34.78 -13.57
C SER A 463 -16.97 -34.95 -13.03
N CYS A 464 -16.84 -35.65 -11.92
CA CYS A 464 -15.54 -35.89 -11.31
C CYS A 464 -14.64 -36.71 -12.24
N LEU A 465 -13.44 -36.23 -12.51
CA LEU A 465 -12.49 -36.91 -13.38
C LEU A 465 -12.02 -38.24 -12.80
N ARG A 466 -12.01 -38.37 -11.44
CA ARG A 466 -11.57 -39.59 -10.75
C ARG A 466 -12.66 -40.64 -10.60
N CYS A 467 -13.85 -40.29 -10.08
CA CYS A 467 -14.89 -41.25 -9.69
C CYS A 467 -16.21 -41.10 -10.44
N ARG A 468 -16.29 -40.18 -11.41
CA ARG A 468 -17.47 -39.90 -12.24
C ARG A 468 -18.70 -39.44 -11.48
N SER A 469 -18.62 -39.10 -10.20
CA SER A 469 -19.72 -38.53 -9.44
C SER A 469 -20.08 -37.15 -10.01
N ASN A 470 -21.37 -36.81 -10.00
CA ASN A 470 -21.88 -35.52 -10.44
C ASN A 470 -22.16 -34.55 -9.28
N ARG A 471 -21.80 -34.90 -8.04
CA ARG A 471 -22.03 -34.11 -6.86
C ARG A 471 -20.75 -33.43 -6.40
N VAL A 472 -20.82 -32.12 -6.19
CA VAL A 472 -19.75 -31.34 -5.57
C VAL A 472 -20.16 -30.88 -4.17
N ARG A 473 -19.17 -30.53 -3.38
CA ARG A 473 -19.35 -29.81 -2.12
C ARG A 473 -18.34 -28.66 -2.08
N SER A 474 -18.70 -27.57 -1.46
CA SER A 474 -17.74 -26.52 -1.14
C SER A 474 -16.73 -27.01 -0.11
N ILE A 475 -15.45 -26.87 -0.38
CA ILE A 475 -14.37 -27.17 0.58
C ILE A 475 -14.16 -25.97 1.50
N VAL A 476 -14.30 -24.73 0.98
CA VAL A 476 -14.11 -23.50 1.73
C VAL A 476 -15.38 -23.20 2.53
N ARG A 477 -15.28 -23.23 3.85
CA ARG A 477 -16.36 -22.84 4.76
C ARG A 477 -16.11 -21.43 5.27
N GLY A 478 -17.10 -20.57 5.15
CA GLY A 478 -17.03 -19.21 5.68
C GLY A 478 -16.85 -19.14 7.21
N ARG A 479 -16.46 -17.97 7.71
CA ARG A 479 -16.20 -17.66 9.12
C ARG A 479 -17.30 -18.16 10.06
N ALA A 480 -18.55 -17.82 9.81
CA ALA A 480 -19.67 -18.18 10.68
C ALA A 480 -19.77 -19.71 10.94
N ARG A 481 -19.61 -20.53 9.90
CA ARG A 481 -19.65 -21.98 10.04
C ARG A 481 -18.45 -22.56 10.81
N THR A 482 -17.29 -21.89 10.72
CA THR A 482 -16.11 -22.24 11.52
C THR A 482 -16.35 -21.94 12.99
N VAL A 483 -16.92 -20.78 13.29
CA VAL A 483 -17.31 -20.39 14.65
C VAL A 483 -18.28 -21.40 15.27
N GLU A 484 -19.33 -21.80 14.56
CA GLU A 484 -20.27 -22.81 15.03
C GLU A 484 -19.62 -24.17 15.33
N GLU A 485 -18.67 -24.61 14.50
CA GLU A 485 -17.93 -25.86 14.67
C GLU A 485 -17.04 -25.82 15.93
N LEU A 486 -16.30 -24.70 16.10
CA LEU A 486 -15.44 -24.48 17.24
C LEU A 486 -16.24 -24.32 18.54
N ALA A 487 -17.33 -23.58 18.55
CA ALA A 487 -18.20 -23.40 19.72
C ALA A 487 -18.78 -24.71 20.22
N ARG A 488 -19.18 -25.60 19.30
CA ARG A 488 -19.67 -26.95 19.69
C ARG A 488 -18.57 -27.83 20.28
N ALA A 489 -17.34 -27.71 19.80
CA ALA A 489 -16.23 -28.55 20.22
C ALA A 489 -15.53 -28.03 21.49
N LEU A 490 -15.61 -26.72 21.77
CA LEU A 490 -14.98 -26.03 22.90
C LEU A 490 -15.98 -25.05 23.55
N PRO A 491 -17.06 -25.55 24.19
CA PRO A 491 -18.16 -24.71 24.68
C PRO A 491 -17.76 -23.74 25.80
N ASP A 492 -16.68 -24.02 26.51
CA ASP A 492 -16.19 -23.20 27.63
C ASP A 492 -15.13 -22.16 27.19
N ILE A 493 -14.86 -22.03 25.91
CA ILE A 493 -13.88 -21.10 25.37
C ILE A 493 -14.58 -19.96 24.66
N GLU A 494 -14.23 -18.74 25.02
CA GLU A 494 -14.69 -17.55 24.32
C GLU A 494 -14.19 -17.55 22.87
N ILE A 495 -15.06 -17.16 21.94
CA ILE A 495 -14.73 -17.00 20.52
C ILE A 495 -14.94 -15.54 20.13
N VAL A 496 -13.89 -14.89 19.66
CA VAL A 496 -13.91 -13.55 19.08
C VAL A 496 -13.83 -13.66 17.56
N GLU A 497 -14.69 -12.94 16.86
CA GLU A 497 -14.67 -12.88 15.41
C GLU A 497 -14.05 -11.58 14.93
N SER A 498 -13.18 -11.65 13.91
CA SER A 498 -12.61 -10.47 13.24
C SER A 498 -12.71 -10.62 11.72
N GLY A 499 -13.35 -9.65 11.07
CA GLY A 499 -13.51 -9.65 9.60
C GLY A 499 -14.83 -9.08 9.13
N GLY A 500 -14.94 -8.75 7.85
CA GLY A 500 -16.11 -8.06 7.30
C GLY A 500 -16.25 -6.65 7.92
N ASP A 501 -17.41 -6.34 8.47
CA ASP A 501 -17.72 -5.04 9.06
C ASP A 501 -17.19 -4.87 10.51
N HIS A 502 -16.63 -5.96 11.08
CA HIS A 502 -16.10 -5.97 12.46
C HIS A 502 -14.65 -6.44 12.46
N ILE A 503 -13.71 -5.52 12.27
CA ILE A 503 -12.27 -5.80 12.34
C ILE A 503 -11.73 -5.17 13.62
N SER A 504 -11.19 -6.01 14.50
CA SER A 504 -10.51 -5.55 15.71
C SER A 504 -9.04 -5.27 15.41
N THR A 505 -8.48 -4.17 15.91
CA THR A 505 -7.05 -3.87 15.78
C THR A 505 -6.23 -4.66 16.78
N ALA A 506 -6.66 -4.76 18.02
CA ALA A 506 -5.91 -5.38 19.11
C ALA A 506 -6.80 -6.20 20.06
N LEU A 507 -6.20 -7.17 20.73
CA LEU A 507 -6.79 -7.96 21.81
C LEU A 507 -5.75 -8.15 22.93
N ASP A 508 -6.25 -8.37 24.15
CA ASP A 508 -5.41 -8.74 25.29
C ASP A 508 -4.95 -10.20 25.22
N GLU A 509 -4.12 -10.59 26.20
CA GLU A 509 -3.50 -11.92 26.32
C GLU A 509 -4.44 -13.03 26.83
N THR A 510 -5.73 -12.75 27.06
CA THR A 510 -6.68 -13.73 27.61
C THR A 510 -6.86 -14.93 26.67
N PRO A 511 -6.72 -16.18 27.17
CA PRO A 511 -6.91 -17.38 26.36
C PRO A 511 -8.31 -17.47 25.76
N ARG A 512 -8.40 -17.38 24.44
CA ARG A 512 -9.63 -17.44 23.63
C ARG A 512 -9.34 -17.90 22.21
N LEU A 513 -10.36 -18.26 21.48
CA LEU A 513 -10.26 -18.47 20.03
C LEU A 513 -10.55 -17.15 19.31
N VAL A 514 -9.70 -16.80 18.36
CA VAL A 514 -9.90 -15.65 17.49
C VAL A 514 -10.06 -16.15 16.07
N VAL A 515 -11.29 -16.09 15.55
CA VAL A 515 -11.60 -16.51 14.18
C VAL A 515 -11.53 -15.29 13.27
N ALA A 516 -10.45 -15.18 12.52
CA ALA A 516 -10.20 -14.03 11.67
C ALA A 516 -10.20 -14.39 10.19
N THR A 517 -10.76 -13.51 9.35
CA THR A 517 -10.56 -13.59 7.91
C THR A 517 -9.18 -13.06 7.56
N THR A 518 -8.57 -13.65 6.53
CA THR A 518 -7.23 -13.24 6.04
C THR A 518 -7.11 -11.72 5.90
N GLY A 519 -6.13 -11.14 6.60
CA GLY A 519 -5.86 -9.70 6.64
C GLY A 519 -6.72 -8.92 7.64
N ALA A 520 -7.50 -9.61 8.49
CA ALA A 520 -8.27 -9.01 9.58
C ALA A 520 -7.83 -9.55 10.96
N GLU A 521 -6.67 -10.18 11.04
CA GLU A 521 -6.13 -10.73 12.27
C GLU A 521 -5.77 -9.59 13.24
N PRO A 522 -6.31 -9.58 14.49
CA PRO A 522 -5.92 -8.60 15.49
C PRO A 522 -4.50 -8.81 16.00
N TYR A 523 -3.84 -7.74 16.40
CA TYR A 523 -2.65 -7.84 17.23
C TYR A 523 -3.02 -8.33 18.64
N VAL A 524 -2.17 -9.15 19.24
CA VAL A 524 -2.38 -9.65 20.61
C VAL A 524 -1.22 -9.27 21.47
N LEU A 525 -1.51 -8.70 22.63
CA LEU A 525 -0.48 -8.42 23.63
C LEU A 525 0.23 -9.74 24.05
N GLY A 526 1.53 -9.80 23.90
CA GLY A 526 2.30 -11.03 24.14
C GLY A 526 2.25 -12.06 23.01
N GLY A 527 1.54 -11.78 21.91
CA GLY A 527 1.41 -12.65 20.75
C GLY A 527 0.49 -13.86 20.96
N TYR A 528 0.03 -14.45 19.87
CA TYR A 528 -0.77 -15.69 19.92
C TYR A 528 0.06 -16.87 20.41
N ALA A 529 -0.52 -17.73 21.24
CA ALA A 529 0.10 -18.98 21.63
C ALA A 529 0.13 -20.01 20.48
N ALA A 530 -0.86 -19.95 19.58
CA ALA A 530 -0.86 -20.74 18.37
C ALA A 530 -1.69 -20.09 17.26
N ALA A 531 -1.42 -20.49 16.01
CA ALA A 531 -2.30 -20.20 14.88
C ALA A 531 -2.67 -21.47 14.11
N ILE A 532 -3.91 -21.55 13.68
CA ILE A 532 -4.47 -22.60 12.83
C ILE A 532 -4.86 -21.95 11.52
N LEU A 533 -4.05 -22.14 10.50
CA LEU A 533 -4.23 -21.58 9.18
C LEU A 533 -5.00 -22.60 8.34
N LEU A 534 -6.31 -22.52 8.43
CA LEU A 534 -7.23 -23.44 7.74
C LEU A 534 -7.45 -23.01 6.29
N ASP A 535 -7.87 -24.00 5.50
CA ASP A 535 -8.31 -23.85 4.11
C ASP A 535 -7.18 -23.22 3.24
N SER A 536 -6.76 -23.92 2.23
CA SER A 536 -5.71 -23.47 1.31
C SER A 536 -6.04 -22.08 0.74
N LEU A 537 -5.09 -21.17 0.77
CA LEU A 537 -5.14 -19.93 -0.02
C LEU A 537 -4.69 -20.28 -1.43
N TRP A 538 -5.56 -20.96 -2.18
CA TRP A 538 -5.24 -21.35 -3.55
C TRP A 538 -4.80 -20.14 -4.35
N PRO A 539 -3.59 -20.17 -4.95
CA PRO A 539 -3.17 -19.12 -5.85
C PRO A 539 -4.22 -18.94 -6.94
N GLY A 540 -4.65 -17.70 -7.15
CA GLY A 540 -5.49 -17.36 -8.29
C GLY A 540 -4.73 -17.55 -9.61
N PRO A 541 -5.37 -17.33 -10.75
CA PRO A 541 -4.74 -17.47 -12.05
C PRO A 541 -3.75 -16.35 -12.39
N TRP A 542 -3.59 -15.35 -11.54
CA TRP A 542 -2.67 -14.23 -11.76
C TRP A 542 -1.27 -14.53 -11.21
N MET A 543 -0.28 -13.93 -11.84
CA MET A 543 1.14 -14.21 -11.63
C MET A 543 1.60 -14.03 -10.17
N ARG A 544 1.02 -13.06 -9.45
CA ARG A 544 1.41 -12.73 -8.05
C ARG A 544 0.62 -13.50 -6.99
N SER A 545 -0.28 -14.37 -7.39
CA SER A 545 -1.19 -15.04 -6.45
C SER A 545 -0.46 -15.91 -5.43
N ILE A 546 0.63 -16.56 -5.82
CA ILE A 546 1.45 -17.34 -4.89
C ILE A 546 2.24 -16.43 -3.94
N ASP A 547 2.76 -15.30 -4.41
CA ASP A 547 3.45 -14.31 -3.59
C ASP A 547 2.52 -13.79 -2.50
N GLU A 548 1.29 -13.42 -2.88
CA GLU A 548 0.26 -12.96 -1.95
C GLU A 548 -0.13 -14.04 -0.94
N SER A 549 -0.23 -15.28 -1.37
CA SER A 549 -0.55 -16.40 -0.48
C SER A 549 0.54 -16.60 0.56
N VAL A 550 1.81 -16.60 0.14
CA VAL A 550 2.96 -16.68 1.04
C VAL A 550 2.99 -15.50 2.01
N ALA A 551 2.84 -14.27 1.51
CA ALA A 551 2.85 -13.05 2.33
C ALA A 551 1.77 -13.09 3.41
N ARG A 552 0.53 -13.48 3.06
CA ARG A 552 -0.59 -13.59 4.01
C ARG A 552 -0.35 -14.64 5.08
N ARG A 553 0.20 -15.80 4.71
CA ARG A 553 0.52 -16.88 5.66
C ARG A 553 1.67 -16.50 6.58
N LEU A 554 2.72 -15.88 6.05
CA LEU A 554 3.84 -15.38 6.86
C LEU A 554 3.38 -14.32 7.86
N ARG A 555 2.51 -13.38 7.43
CA ARG A 555 1.94 -12.37 8.30
C ARG A 555 1.12 -12.98 9.44
N ALA A 556 0.24 -13.94 9.15
CA ALA A 556 -0.51 -14.64 10.20
C ALA A 556 0.41 -15.44 11.14
N ALA A 557 1.45 -16.10 10.61
CA ALA A 557 2.42 -16.83 11.40
C ALA A 557 3.31 -15.89 12.23
N SER A 558 3.59 -14.67 11.77
CA SER A 558 4.39 -13.68 12.52
C SER A 558 3.70 -13.17 13.77
N LEU A 559 2.36 -13.28 13.86
CA LEU A 559 1.59 -12.91 15.06
C LEU A 559 1.76 -13.93 16.20
N VAL A 560 2.36 -15.09 15.93
CA VAL A 560 2.54 -16.19 16.91
C VAL A 560 3.88 -16.04 17.62
N ARG A 561 3.89 -16.36 18.91
CA ARG A 561 5.10 -16.41 19.76
C ARG A 561 6.20 -17.21 19.08
N SER A 562 7.45 -16.96 19.47
CA SER A 562 8.60 -17.75 19.03
C SER A 562 8.47 -19.21 19.43
N ARG A 563 9.25 -20.09 18.80
CA ARG A 563 9.30 -21.50 19.23
C ARG A 563 9.85 -21.66 20.65
N ASP A 564 10.75 -20.78 21.05
CA ASP A 564 11.34 -20.80 22.40
C ASP A 564 10.30 -20.42 23.46
N ASP A 565 9.29 -19.63 23.07
CA ASP A 565 8.12 -19.28 23.89
C ASP A 565 6.93 -20.24 23.68
N GLY A 566 7.15 -21.37 23.01
CA GLY A 566 6.14 -22.41 22.78
C GLY A 566 5.16 -22.12 21.64
N GLY A 567 5.43 -21.15 20.79
CA GLY A 567 4.59 -20.79 19.66
C GLY A 567 4.48 -21.88 18.60
N ALA A 568 3.25 -22.15 18.15
CA ALA A 568 2.94 -23.22 17.20
C ALA A 568 1.98 -22.75 16.11
N VAL A 569 2.28 -23.10 14.86
CA VAL A 569 1.40 -22.85 13.70
C VAL A 569 1.02 -24.19 13.09
N TYR A 570 -0.27 -24.44 12.92
CA TYR A 570 -0.75 -25.51 12.06
C TYR A 570 -1.08 -24.92 10.70
N LEU A 571 -0.40 -25.38 9.67
CA LEU A 571 -0.66 -25.02 8.29
C LEU A 571 -1.52 -26.10 7.65
N GLY A 572 -2.68 -25.75 7.09
CA GLY A 572 -3.55 -26.66 6.39
C GLY A 572 -2.96 -27.20 5.08
N ASP A 573 -3.82 -27.72 4.22
CA ASP A 573 -3.37 -28.19 2.90
C ASP A 573 -3.00 -26.98 2.01
N GLU A 574 -1.71 -26.84 1.76
CA GLU A 574 -1.14 -25.72 0.99
C GLU A 574 -0.17 -26.24 -0.08
N ASP A 575 0.14 -25.37 -1.03
CA ASP A 575 1.18 -25.60 -2.01
C ASP A 575 2.53 -25.90 -1.34
N GLU A 576 3.34 -26.76 -1.94
CA GLU A 576 4.63 -27.17 -1.40
C GLU A 576 5.58 -26.00 -1.17
N LEU A 577 5.59 -25.00 -2.05
CA LEU A 577 6.42 -23.81 -1.89
C LEU A 577 5.98 -22.98 -0.67
N ILE A 578 4.68 -22.86 -0.43
CA ILE A 578 4.13 -22.20 0.76
C ILE A 578 4.58 -22.96 2.02
N ARG A 579 4.43 -24.29 2.03
CA ARG A 579 4.85 -25.13 3.15
C ARG A 579 6.34 -25.00 3.48
N GLN A 580 7.20 -25.07 2.47
CA GLN A 580 8.64 -24.92 2.64
C GLN A 580 9.01 -23.53 3.19
N THR A 581 8.40 -22.48 2.64
CA THR A 581 8.67 -21.10 3.02
C THR A 581 8.27 -20.83 4.47
N LEU A 582 7.09 -21.27 4.89
CA LEU A 582 6.63 -21.09 6.28
C LEU A 582 7.43 -21.92 7.26
N THR A 583 7.76 -23.17 6.92
CA THR A 583 8.56 -24.04 7.79
C THR A 583 9.97 -23.49 8.03
N ALA A 584 10.58 -22.90 7.00
CA ALA A 584 11.86 -22.22 7.08
C ALA A 584 11.74 -20.77 7.61
N PHE A 585 10.57 -20.21 7.58
CA PHE A 585 10.26 -18.78 7.76
C PHE A 585 11.16 -17.88 6.86
N ASP A 586 11.31 -18.27 5.59
CA ASP A 586 12.28 -17.69 4.66
C ASP A 586 11.67 -17.10 3.39
N PRO A 587 11.12 -15.87 3.46
CA PRO A 587 10.56 -15.22 2.28
C PRO A 587 11.61 -14.81 1.24
N THR A 588 12.86 -14.60 1.66
CA THR A 588 13.92 -14.13 0.75
C THR A 588 14.34 -15.21 -0.23
N THR A 589 14.58 -16.44 0.26
CA THR A 589 14.88 -17.60 -0.60
C THR A 589 13.70 -17.95 -1.52
N PHE A 590 12.46 -17.89 -1.01
CA PHE A 590 11.26 -18.09 -1.82
C PHE A 590 11.23 -17.08 -2.97
N MET A 591 11.38 -15.80 -2.67
CA MET A 591 11.26 -14.74 -3.69
C MET A 591 12.42 -14.77 -4.69
N SER A 592 13.64 -15.10 -4.29
CA SER A 592 14.75 -15.29 -5.22
C SER A 592 14.47 -16.41 -6.25
N ARG A 593 13.84 -17.51 -5.83
CA ARG A 593 13.41 -18.57 -6.77
C ARG A 593 12.36 -18.07 -7.73
N GLN A 594 11.32 -17.38 -7.23
CA GLN A 594 10.29 -16.77 -8.08
C GLN A 594 10.88 -15.78 -9.09
N LEU A 595 11.87 -14.99 -8.69
CA LEU A 595 12.55 -14.05 -9.58
C LEU A 595 13.38 -14.73 -10.65
N SER A 596 14.01 -15.87 -10.36
CA SER A 596 14.73 -16.65 -11.36
C SER A 596 13.81 -17.07 -12.53
N ASP A 597 12.62 -17.56 -12.21
CA ASP A 597 11.63 -17.97 -13.20
C ASP A 597 11.09 -16.77 -13.99
N ARG A 598 10.77 -15.67 -13.31
CA ARG A 598 10.29 -14.43 -13.95
C ARG A 598 11.34 -13.82 -14.85
N LYS A 599 12.60 -13.86 -14.48
CA LYS A 599 13.72 -13.40 -15.31
C LYS A 599 13.83 -14.20 -16.60
N ALA A 600 13.75 -15.52 -16.51
CA ALA A 600 13.81 -16.42 -17.66
C ALA A 600 12.65 -16.19 -18.62
N LEU A 601 11.46 -15.88 -18.10
CA LEU A 601 10.23 -15.65 -18.86
C LEU A 601 10.04 -14.18 -19.30
N GLY A 602 10.88 -13.25 -18.85
CA GLY A 602 10.74 -11.83 -19.15
C GLY A 602 9.52 -11.18 -18.50
N PHE A 603 9.11 -11.64 -17.31
CA PHE A 603 8.00 -11.10 -16.54
C PHE A 603 8.42 -10.03 -15.53
N PRO A 604 7.45 -9.23 -15.00
CA PRO A 604 7.75 -8.30 -13.91
C PRO A 604 8.38 -9.02 -12.70
N PRO A 605 9.31 -8.39 -12.02
CA PRO A 605 9.79 -7.01 -12.16
C PRO A 605 11.01 -6.85 -13.08
N TYR A 606 11.26 -7.73 -14.02
CA TYR A 606 12.33 -7.58 -15.03
C TYR A 606 11.89 -6.81 -16.26
N ARG A 607 10.59 -6.74 -16.52
CA ARG A 607 9.97 -5.84 -17.50
C ARG A 607 8.87 -5.03 -16.82
N ARG A 608 8.54 -3.88 -17.39
CA ARG A 608 7.41 -3.06 -16.96
C ARG A 608 6.16 -3.45 -17.73
N ILE A 609 5.01 -3.19 -17.16
CA ILE A 609 3.70 -3.56 -17.73
C ILE A 609 2.92 -2.30 -18.07
N LEU A 610 2.33 -2.31 -19.26
CA LEU A 610 1.33 -1.34 -19.73
C LEU A 610 0.00 -2.07 -19.88
N GLU A 611 -1.01 -1.63 -19.16
CA GLU A 611 -2.39 -2.08 -19.32
C GLU A 611 -3.21 -0.98 -19.98
N LEU A 612 -3.93 -1.33 -21.06
CA LEU A 612 -4.87 -0.46 -21.75
C LEU A 612 -6.27 -1.08 -21.67
N THR A 613 -7.28 -0.24 -21.36
CA THR A 613 -8.69 -0.68 -21.38
C THR A 613 -9.50 0.30 -22.20
N GLY A 614 -10.31 -0.22 -23.15
CA GLY A 614 -11.13 0.57 -24.06
C GLY A 614 -11.66 -0.24 -25.25
N ALA A 615 -12.13 0.44 -26.29
CA ALA A 615 -12.53 -0.26 -27.52
C ALA A 615 -11.30 -0.82 -28.26
N GLY A 616 -11.38 -2.03 -28.80
CA GLY A 616 -10.24 -2.72 -29.40
C GLY A 616 -9.48 -1.91 -30.45
N ALA A 617 -10.18 -1.29 -31.39
CA ALA A 617 -9.56 -0.43 -32.44
C ALA A 617 -8.85 0.80 -31.84
N ASP A 618 -9.37 1.37 -30.72
CA ASP A 618 -8.73 2.48 -30.03
C ASP A 618 -7.45 2.03 -29.28
N ILE A 619 -7.47 0.82 -28.73
CA ILE A 619 -6.29 0.20 -28.09
C ILE A 619 -5.21 -0.05 -29.14
N ASP A 620 -5.57 -0.60 -30.31
CA ASP A 620 -4.63 -0.87 -31.39
C ASP A 620 -3.95 0.41 -31.90
N GLU A 621 -4.73 1.50 -32.08
CA GLU A 621 -4.19 2.81 -32.44
C GLU A 621 -3.19 3.33 -31.39
N VAL A 622 -3.51 3.18 -30.08
CA VAL A 622 -2.62 3.61 -29.01
C VAL A 622 -1.35 2.77 -28.95
N LEU A 623 -1.44 1.44 -29.07
CA LEU A 623 -0.27 0.55 -29.08
C LEU A 623 0.65 0.84 -30.27
N GLU A 624 0.10 1.06 -31.48
CA GLU A 624 0.88 1.43 -32.67
C GLU A 624 1.64 2.76 -32.44
N GLN A 625 0.99 3.75 -31.85
CA GLN A 625 1.61 5.03 -31.57
C GLN A 625 2.66 4.97 -30.46
N ILE A 626 2.50 4.11 -29.45
CA ILE A 626 3.49 3.92 -28.39
C ILE A 626 4.75 3.23 -28.94
N GLY A 627 4.57 2.20 -29.74
CA GLY A 627 5.67 1.43 -30.33
C GLY A 627 6.29 0.44 -29.35
N GLU A 628 7.39 0.44 -28.93
CA GLU A 628 8.30 -0.26 -28.02
C GLU A 628 7.68 -1.24 -26.97
N VAL A 629 6.49 -1.79 -27.22
CA VAL A 629 5.76 -2.68 -26.31
C VAL A 629 5.42 -4.01 -27.00
N GLU A 630 5.40 -5.08 -26.23
CA GLU A 630 5.04 -6.43 -26.67
C GLU A 630 3.74 -6.83 -25.98
N GLU A 631 2.67 -7.06 -26.75
CA GLU A 631 1.40 -7.48 -26.18
C GLU A 631 1.49 -8.93 -25.68
N LEU A 632 1.18 -9.14 -24.41
CA LEU A 632 1.21 -10.44 -23.74
C LEU A 632 -0.18 -11.09 -23.67
N LEU A 633 -1.21 -10.25 -23.46
CA LEU A 633 -2.58 -10.70 -23.24
C LEU A 633 -3.57 -9.71 -23.84
N ARG A 634 -4.60 -10.23 -24.49
CA ARG A 634 -5.80 -9.47 -24.88
C ARG A 634 -7.03 -10.26 -24.47
N GLU A 635 -7.95 -9.61 -23.77
CA GLU A 635 -9.19 -10.24 -23.31
C GLU A 635 -10.37 -9.26 -23.35
N ASP A 636 -11.58 -9.80 -23.35
CA ASP A 636 -12.80 -8.98 -23.25
C ASP A 636 -12.98 -8.47 -21.81
N ALA A 637 -13.39 -7.22 -21.68
CA ALA A 637 -13.65 -6.55 -20.42
C ALA A 637 -15.03 -5.86 -20.45
N GLU A 638 -15.56 -5.49 -19.28
CA GLU A 638 -16.89 -4.85 -19.16
C GLU A 638 -17.02 -3.60 -20.07
N ASP A 639 -15.97 -2.80 -20.16
CA ASP A 639 -15.93 -1.54 -20.93
C ASP A 639 -15.27 -1.71 -22.33
N GLY A 640 -15.22 -2.92 -22.89
CA GLY A 640 -14.61 -3.21 -24.18
C GLY A 640 -13.56 -4.31 -24.13
N GLN A 641 -12.30 -3.99 -24.39
CA GLN A 641 -11.19 -4.93 -24.30
C GLN A 641 -10.14 -4.43 -23.30
N ARG A 642 -9.39 -5.37 -22.77
CA ARG A 642 -8.21 -5.14 -21.93
C ARG A 642 -7.00 -5.75 -22.62
N SER A 643 -5.96 -4.94 -22.85
CA SER A 643 -4.67 -5.35 -23.40
C SER A 643 -3.60 -5.16 -22.35
N VAL A 644 -2.74 -6.17 -22.18
CA VAL A 644 -1.59 -6.12 -21.29
C VAL A 644 -0.34 -6.32 -22.12
N SER A 645 0.56 -5.35 -22.05
CA SER A 645 1.82 -5.35 -22.82
C SER A 645 3.02 -5.19 -21.88
N ALA A 646 4.14 -5.81 -22.25
CA ALA A 646 5.39 -5.67 -21.52
C ALA A 646 6.42 -4.86 -22.33
N TYR A 647 7.30 -4.14 -21.60
CA TYR A 647 8.37 -3.36 -22.18
C TYR A 647 9.60 -3.28 -21.27
N PRO A 648 10.81 -3.04 -21.79
CA PRO A 648 12.02 -3.00 -20.98
C PRO A 648 12.08 -1.75 -20.08
N PHE A 649 12.74 -1.84 -18.94
CA PHE A 649 12.93 -0.70 -18.01
C PHE A 649 13.54 0.52 -18.69
N SER A 650 14.45 0.33 -19.64
CA SER A 650 15.11 1.41 -20.39
C SER A 650 14.14 2.25 -21.23
N ALA A 651 12.95 1.70 -21.56
CA ALA A 651 11.91 2.42 -22.26
C ALA A 651 10.89 3.12 -21.32
N GLY A 652 11.05 2.96 -19.99
CA GLY A 652 10.07 3.37 -18.99
C GLY A 652 9.55 4.79 -19.15
N ASP A 653 10.44 5.77 -19.12
CA ASP A 653 10.06 7.18 -19.22
C ASP A 653 9.48 7.54 -20.60
N ARG A 654 10.00 6.93 -21.68
CA ARG A 654 9.48 7.16 -23.04
C ARG A 654 8.07 6.62 -23.19
N VAL A 655 7.82 5.38 -22.74
CA VAL A 655 6.49 4.76 -22.83
C VAL A 655 5.48 5.54 -22.00
N GLY A 656 5.81 5.90 -20.76
CA GLY A 656 4.93 6.69 -19.90
C GLY A 656 4.62 8.08 -20.48
N THR A 657 5.66 8.82 -20.88
CA THR A 657 5.48 10.15 -21.51
C THR A 657 4.64 10.05 -22.80
N ARG A 658 4.96 9.08 -23.65
CA ARG A 658 4.24 8.88 -24.93
C ARG A 658 2.78 8.50 -24.70
N ALA A 659 2.49 7.64 -23.73
CA ALA A 659 1.11 7.31 -23.34
C ALA A 659 0.34 8.55 -22.90
N ALA A 660 0.91 9.39 -22.05
CA ALA A 660 0.29 10.64 -21.60
C ALA A 660 0.00 11.60 -22.77
N GLU A 661 0.96 11.78 -23.69
CA GLU A 661 0.79 12.62 -24.89
C GLU A 661 -0.33 12.11 -25.81
N ILE A 662 -0.39 10.80 -26.06
CA ILE A 662 -1.43 10.20 -26.89
C ILE A 662 -2.79 10.40 -26.24
N ILE A 663 -2.94 10.14 -24.94
CA ILE A 663 -4.19 10.33 -24.21
C ILE A 663 -4.61 11.80 -24.22
N ALA A 664 -3.67 12.74 -24.06
CA ALA A 664 -3.95 14.17 -24.18
C ALA A 664 -4.41 14.56 -25.60
N SER A 665 -3.75 14.05 -26.64
CA SER A 665 -4.14 14.28 -28.04
C SER A 665 -5.54 13.72 -28.33
N ARG A 666 -5.84 12.49 -27.92
CA ARG A 666 -7.16 11.86 -28.06
C ARG A 666 -8.25 12.66 -27.33
N SER A 667 -7.94 13.15 -26.12
CA SER A 667 -8.83 14.01 -25.33
C SER A 667 -9.12 15.32 -26.07
N ALA A 668 -8.13 15.98 -26.67
CA ALA A 668 -8.29 17.19 -27.44
C ALA A 668 -9.19 16.98 -28.68
N LYS A 669 -9.06 15.84 -29.34
CA LYS A 669 -9.86 15.42 -30.51
C LYS A 669 -11.24 14.87 -30.12
N LYS A 670 -11.58 14.81 -28.83
CA LYS A 670 -12.83 14.21 -28.29
C LYS A 670 -13.04 12.76 -28.75
N GLN A 671 -11.96 12.01 -28.92
CA GLN A 671 -11.99 10.58 -29.20
C GLN A 671 -12.42 9.77 -27.98
N ARG A 672 -12.79 8.50 -28.16
CA ARG A 672 -13.14 7.59 -27.07
C ARG A 672 -11.98 7.47 -26.09
N GLN A 673 -12.31 7.36 -24.82
CA GLN A 673 -11.34 7.25 -23.76
C GLN A 673 -10.70 5.86 -23.79
N VAL A 674 -9.37 5.83 -23.68
CA VAL A 674 -8.58 4.63 -23.37
C VAL A 674 -7.96 4.85 -22.00
N ARG A 675 -8.21 3.94 -21.08
CA ARG A 675 -7.61 3.98 -19.72
C ARG A 675 -6.22 3.37 -19.79
N VAL A 676 -5.27 4.04 -19.17
CA VAL A 676 -3.88 3.61 -19.08
C VAL A 676 -3.56 3.27 -17.63
N ARG A 677 -2.92 2.12 -17.40
CA ARG A 677 -2.30 1.75 -16.12
C ARG A 677 -0.90 1.21 -16.40
N ILE A 678 0.05 1.64 -15.59
CA ILE A 678 1.44 1.19 -15.70
C ILE A 678 1.84 0.54 -14.38
N ASP A 679 2.45 -0.65 -14.47
CA ASP A 679 2.90 -1.46 -13.34
C ASP A 679 1.81 -1.74 -12.28
N ASP A 680 0.54 -1.87 -12.70
CA ASP A 680 -0.50 -2.35 -11.78
C ASP A 680 -0.21 -3.83 -11.44
N PRO A 681 0.00 -4.16 -10.16
CA PRO A 681 0.34 -5.53 -9.76
C PRO A 681 -0.75 -6.57 -10.07
N ARG A 682 -1.94 -6.13 -10.45
CA ARG A 682 -3.10 -6.97 -10.80
C ARG A 682 -3.22 -7.22 -12.31
N SER A 683 -2.32 -6.65 -13.12
CA SER A 683 -2.43 -6.74 -14.58
C SER A 683 -2.12 -8.14 -15.14
N LEU A 684 -1.35 -8.99 -14.44
CA LEU A 684 -0.96 -10.33 -14.90
C LEU A 684 -1.29 -11.42 -13.87
#